data_813612166e1418721030b5d6af75a9c2
#
_entry.id   813612166e1418721030b5d6af75a9c2
#
_cell.length_a   1.000
_cell.length_b   1.000
_cell.length_c   1.000
_cell.angle_alpha   90.00
_cell.angle_beta   90.00
_cell.angle_gamma   90.00
#
_symmetry.space_group_name_H-M   'P 1'
#
loop_
_entity.id
_entity.type
_entity.pdbx_description
1 polymer ?
#
loop_
_entity_poly.entity_id
_entity_poly.type
_entity_poly.pdbx_seq_one_letter_code
_entity_poly.pdbx_strand_id
1 'polypeptide(L)'
;MDNITQILKDAQDPDNNIRLVAECKLKQLQERNRPNFLLSLSAELSSDASPPECRCLAGIMLKNSVEGKYSEDNSILIEQWNNLDQRIKSQIKESLLITLGSLAPQARHASSQIIGRLAYIEIPSQGWQDLIGRLLRNMAQQGASPATLKQATLEALEYVFEEKTLRFEKDTINGVLDAVIRAMNHQAEKSFQVRVAAVKALQNVHKFADFASDDDCRNRIMTAISDAAKSDEAVEVKHAAFGCLTAIASKYYMELEPYMETTLSLTTEALSLEGGVDETVALECIEFWSTICRKVIKLREKRKRFPRVILTADCHFLENPLCSLVPLLLQTLSLHQERDVDELNIFMSAMTCLGLVARTIGDAVVPFARQFIEGNIKVADWRSRKTAISVLGVILEGPSIEKLAPVVGLLMDKMEDPHMEIRGTATCTLGQVFELLHSPALDKRFFTNEDFPRIMAALSKRGKDVPEVSKEVCEAIYFLARGYDVPISSEVDHSKKKISSELSPFLSGVIDAILSASELDKKTPFGLPASASAYGALIEIVRVSNMWDFEAVIAIMDLMPRIMRRLNTALDAKAISSDDKTNRQNLQALLCDVLHAIIEKLGNSLHADKVRESAQSMSLQFCRVLTCDCSTACDKAALAIGALARAVGPKFLDHMPIFLQYYSVKLFSPIYLEVIGTIFHVLGDEILPCCDDMMDVLYEGLSKPKLKPQILACFGEIALAIGKHFEEYHLQAVRKKLKEAANPRYYANVSDEDKVDYGNQLRQGICKAYSGILRGIKDQKSGLKVAADLVEFIEAVSEDESRCT
;
A
#
# COMPACT_ATOMS: atom_id res chain seq x y z
N MET A 1 42.75 -14.21 -30.05
CA MET A 1 41.91 -13.47 -29.06
C MET A 1 40.63 -13.12 -29.76
N ASP A 2 39.51 -13.59 -29.29
CA ASP A 2 38.24 -13.22 -29.86
C ASP A 2 38.07 -11.71 -29.71
N ASN A 3 37.73 -11.04 -30.80
CA ASN A 3 37.55 -9.58 -30.78
C ASN A 3 36.29 -9.24 -30.01
N ILE A 4 36.46 -8.79 -28.76
CA ILE A 4 35.33 -8.47 -27.82
C ILE A 4 34.38 -7.45 -28.45
N THR A 5 34.94 -6.46 -29.23
CA THR A 5 34.13 -5.44 -29.90
C THR A 5 33.13 -6.08 -30.90
N GLN A 6 33.57 -7.09 -31.68
CA GLN A 6 32.67 -7.76 -32.59
C GLN A 6 31.62 -8.58 -31.90
N ILE A 7 31.94 -9.27 -30.78
CA ILE A 7 30.97 -10.05 -30.00
C ILE A 7 29.93 -9.11 -29.39
N LEU A 8 30.34 -7.96 -28.84
CA LEU A 8 29.44 -6.95 -28.28
C LEU A 8 28.54 -6.32 -29.35
N LYS A 9 29.05 -6.16 -30.57
CA LYS A 9 28.26 -5.72 -31.72
C LYS A 9 27.21 -6.76 -32.12
N ASP A 10 27.63 -8.02 -32.25
CA ASP A 10 26.71 -9.14 -32.57
C ASP A 10 25.65 -9.38 -31.50
N ALA A 11 25.96 -9.10 -30.22
CA ALA A 11 24.98 -9.18 -29.13
C ALA A 11 23.88 -8.11 -29.16
N GLN A 12 24.02 -7.10 -30.01
CA GLN A 12 23.03 -6.05 -30.28
C GLN A 12 22.40 -6.17 -31.67
N ASP A 13 22.64 -7.28 -32.38
CA ASP A 13 22.11 -7.50 -33.73
C ASP A 13 20.60 -7.70 -33.67
N PRO A 14 19.80 -7.14 -34.60
CA PRO A 14 18.38 -7.39 -34.74
C PRO A 14 18.02 -8.86 -34.94
N ASP A 15 18.89 -9.65 -35.60
CA ASP A 15 18.69 -11.10 -35.76
C ASP A 15 18.90 -11.83 -34.42
N ASN A 16 17.83 -12.47 -33.99
CA ASN A 16 17.82 -13.20 -32.73
C ASN A 16 18.85 -14.34 -32.66
N ASN A 17 19.15 -14.98 -33.77
CA ASN A 17 20.13 -16.08 -33.81
C ASN A 17 21.57 -15.56 -33.63
N ILE A 18 21.91 -14.44 -34.29
CA ILE A 18 23.22 -13.80 -34.10
C ILE A 18 23.38 -13.34 -32.68
N ARG A 19 22.35 -12.70 -32.12
CA ARG A 19 22.34 -12.21 -30.72
C ARG A 19 22.53 -13.35 -29.73
N LEU A 20 21.77 -14.43 -29.82
CA LEU A 20 21.88 -15.58 -28.93
C LEU A 20 23.27 -16.24 -28.97
N VAL A 21 23.86 -16.36 -30.15
CA VAL A 21 25.21 -16.90 -30.28
C VAL A 21 26.25 -15.98 -29.64
N ALA A 22 26.11 -14.68 -29.77
CA ALA A 22 27.00 -13.72 -29.15
C ALA A 22 26.84 -13.70 -27.62
N GLU A 23 25.62 -13.73 -27.08
CA GLU A 23 25.32 -13.85 -25.65
C GLU A 23 25.93 -15.12 -25.04
N CYS A 24 25.78 -16.27 -25.73
CA CYS A 24 26.42 -17.52 -25.32
C CYS A 24 27.95 -17.41 -25.28
N LYS A 25 28.56 -16.74 -26.27
CA LYS A 25 30.01 -16.49 -26.27
C LYS A 25 30.46 -15.59 -25.11
N LEU A 26 29.73 -14.50 -24.85
CA LEU A 26 30.02 -13.61 -23.70
C LEU A 26 29.96 -14.36 -22.39
N LYS A 27 28.95 -15.21 -22.18
CA LYS A 27 28.82 -16.07 -21.01
C LYS A 27 29.99 -17.06 -20.90
N GLN A 28 30.35 -17.71 -21.98
CA GLN A 28 31.51 -18.64 -22.01
C GLN A 28 32.84 -17.92 -21.70
N LEU A 29 33.06 -16.71 -22.21
CA LEU A 29 34.25 -15.91 -21.90
C LEU A 29 34.29 -15.56 -20.40
N GLN A 30 33.15 -15.18 -19.83
CA GLN A 30 33.03 -14.89 -18.43
C GLN A 30 33.32 -16.10 -17.54
N GLU A 31 32.78 -17.27 -17.90
CA GLU A 31 32.98 -18.53 -17.15
C GLU A 31 34.40 -19.07 -17.28
N ARG A 32 35.01 -18.95 -18.48
CA ARG A 32 36.35 -19.48 -18.75
C ARG A 32 37.45 -18.70 -18.09
N ASN A 33 37.39 -17.36 -18.09
CA ASN A 33 38.42 -16.50 -17.52
C ASN A 33 37.81 -15.13 -17.15
N ARG A 34 37.10 -15.08 -16.02
CA ARG A 34 36.46 -13.87 -15.53
C ARG A 34 37.42 -12.68 -15.37
N PRO A 35 38.66 -12.81 -14.83
CA PRO A 35 39.59 -11.70 -14.73
C PRO A 35 39.88 -11.03 -16.08
N ASN A 36 40.24 -11.81 -17.10
CA ASN A 36 40.53 -11.31 -18.43
C ASN A 36 39.27 -10.75 -19.11
N PHE A 37 38.11 -11.34 -18.87
CA PHE A 37 36.84 -10.83 -19.36
C PHE A 37 36.54 -9.42 -18.84
N LEU A 38 36.68 -9.19 -17.54
CA LEU A 38 36.49 -7.87 -16.94
C LEU A 38 37.49 -6.83 -17.44
N LEU A 39 38.76 -7.23 -17.63
CA LEU A 39 39.78 -6.39 -18.25
C LEU A 39 39.40 -6.00 -19.68
N SER A 40 38.92 -6.97 -20.48
CA SER A 40 38.50 -6.70 -21.88
C SER A 40 37.32 -5.76 -21.93
N LEU A 41 36.33 -5.92 -21.02
CA LEU A 41 35.18 -5.01 -20.93
C LEU A 41 35.63 -3.61 -20.50
N SER A 42 36.53 -3.47 -19.53
CA SER A 42 37.01 -2.16 -19.09
C SER A 42 37.85 -1.47 -20.14
N ALA A 43 38.64 -2.20 -20.92
CA ALA A 43 39.40 -1.69 -22.05
C ALA A 43 38.48 -1.23 -23.18
N GLU A 44 37.45 -2.01 -23.50
CA GLU A 44 36.44 -1.65 -24.51
C GLU A 44 35.68 -0.39 -24.10
N LEU A 45 35.26 -0.29 -22.84
CA LEU A 45 34.57 0.89 -22.29
C LEU A 45 35.44 2.16 -22.39
N SER A 46 36.76 2.04 -22.19
CA SER A 46 37.68 3.18 -22.18
C SER A 46 38.21 3.56 -23.58
N SER A 47 38.03 2.71 -24.57
CA SER A 47 38.56 2.92 -25.92
C SER A 47 37.70 3.88 -26.74
N ASP A 48 38.17 5.08 -27.02
CA ASP A 48 37.46 6.03 -27.90
C ASP A 48 37.44 5.61 -29.37
N ALA A 49 38.18 4.56 -29.74
CA ALA A 49 38.14 3.95 -31.07
C ALA A 49 36.99 2.93 -31.24
N SER A 50 36.40 2.48 -30.12
CA SER A 50 35.30 1.52 -30.15
C SER A 50 33.95 2.22 -30.38
N PRO A 51 32.97 1.55 -31.05
CA PRO A 51 31.63 2.09 -31.26
C PRO A 51 30.94 2.43 -29.94
N PRO A 52 30.20 3.57 -29.85
CA PRO A 52 29.53 3.99 -28.60
C PRO A 52 28.59 2.95 -28.01
N GLU A 53 27.85 2.21 -28.84
CA GLU A 53 26.96 1.13 -28.47
C GLU A 53 27.70 -0.06 -27.82
N CYS A 54 28.85 -0.45 -28.38
CA CYS A 54 29.69 -1.49 -27.79
C CYS A 54 30.26 -1.06 -26.44
N ARG A 55 30.69 0.20 -26.32
CA ARG A 55 31.18 0.78 -25.07
C ARG A 55 30.07 0.81 -24.00
N CYS A 56 28.85 1.19 -24.41
CA CYS A 56 27.67 1.18 -23.52
C CYS A 56 27.39 -0.23 -22.98
N LEU A 57 27.31 -1.23 -23.85
CA LEU A 57 27.08 -2.62 -23.47
C LEU A 57 28.21 -3.17 -22.58
N ALA A 58 29.48 -2.86 -22.92
CA ALA A 58 30.63 -3.23 -22.09
C ALA A 58 30.51 -2.65 -20.67
N GLY A 59 30.07 -1.38 -20.54
CA GLY A 59 29.83 -0.72 -19.26
C GLY A 59 28.72 -1.39 -18.46
N ILE A 60 27.59 -1.70 -19.10
CA ILE A 60 26.45 -2.42 -18.47
C ILE A 60 26.90 -3.79 -17.97
N MET A 61 27.63 -4.56 -18.77
CA MET A 61 28.12 -5.88 -18.39
C MET A 61 29.14 -5.81 -17.25
N LEU A 62 30.04 -4.83 -17.29
CA LEU A 62 31.01 -4.61 -16.23
C LEU A 62 30.30 -4.21 -14.92
N LYS A 63 29.30 -3.34 -14.96
CA LYS A 63 28.46 -2.99 -13.81
C LYS A 63 27.78 -4.23 -13.24
N ASN A 64 27.07 -5.01 -14.08
CA ASN A 64 26.37 -6.22 -13.65
C ASN A 64 27.31 -7.30 -13.10
N SER A 65 28.59 -7.20 -13.39
CA SER A 65 29.61 -8.12 -12.85
C SER A 65 30.06 -7.77 -11.42
N VAL A 66 29.67 -6.59 -10.93
CA VAL A 66 30.00 -6.11 -9.56
C VAL A 66 28.75 -5.72 -8.76
N GLU A 67 27.56 -5.77 -9.38
CA GLU A 67 26.28 -5.44 -8.77
C GLU A 67 25.23 -6.45 -9.18
N GLY A 68 24.62 -7.16 -8.24
CA GLY A 68 23.54 -8.11 -8.44
C GLY A 68 22.17 -7.51 -8.12
N LYS A 69 21.13 -8.15 -8.65
CA LYS A 69 19.74 -7.74 -8.45
C LYS A 69 19.23 -8.04 -7.03
N TYR A 70 19.75 -9.09 -6.39
CA TYR A 70 19.35 -9.54 -5.05
C TYR A 70 20.54 -9.48 -4.08
N SER A 71 20.25 -9.42 -2.77
CA SER A 71 21.30 -9.30 -1.73
C SER A 71 22.27 -10.47 -1.72
N GLU A 72 21.81 -11.69 -1.96
CA GLU A 72 22.65 -12.89 -2.04
C GLU A 72 23.60 -12.84 -3.23
N ASP A 73 23.09 -12.44 -4.42
CA ASP A 73 23.91 -12.24 -5.62
C ASP A 73 25.01 -11.21 -5.37
N ASN A 74 24.69 -10.11 -4.69
CA ASN A 74 25.65 -9.06 -4.33
C ASN A 74 26.82 -9.60 -3.48
N SER A 75 26.54 -10.43 -2.51
CA SER A 75 27.57 -11.00 -1.64
C SER A 75 28.57 -11.87 -2.44
N ILE A 76 28.06 -12.68 -3.34
CA ILE A 76 28.86 -13.53 -4.22
C ILE A 76 29.73 -12.68 -5.17
N LEU A 77 29.15 -11.63 -5.78
CA LEU A 77 29.86 -10.75 -6.72
C LEU A 77 30.94 -9.94 -6.00
N ILE A 78 30.70 -9.48 -4.78
CA ILE A 78 31.70 -8.80 -3.94
C ILE A 78 32.85 -9.75 -3.61
N GLU A 79 32.58 -10.99 -3.20
CA GLU A 79 33.60 -11.98 -2.94
C GLU A 79 34.44 -12.28 -4.21
N GLN A 80 33.78 -12.46 -5.35
CA GLN A 80 34.44 -12.67 -6.63
C GLN A 80 35.32 -11.50 -7.03
N TRP A 81 34.88 -10.25 -6.80
CA TRP A 81 35.72 -9.07 -7.00
C TRP A 81 36.90 -9.06 -6.04
N ASN A 82 36.68 -9.33 -4.76
CA ASN A 82 37.73 -9.31 -3.75
C ASN A 82 38.83 -10.33 -4.03
N ASN A 83 38.51 -11.46 -4.63
CA ASN A 83 39.46 -12.53 -5.01
C ASN A 83 40.25 -12.23 -6.30
N LEU A 84 39.98 -11.11 -7.02
CA LEU A 84 40.80 -10.74 -8.17
C LEU A 84 42.21 -10.27 -7.78
N ASP A 85 43.17 -10.54 -8.68
CA ASP A 85 44.52 -10.01 -8.57
C ASP A 85 44.55 -8.47 -8.52
N GLN A 86 45.38 -7.92 -7.65
CA GLN A 86 45.47 -6.47 -7.41
C GLN A 86 45.89 -5.70 -8.67
N ARG A 87 46.68 -6.29 -9.58
CA ARG A 87 47.05 -5.66 -10.85
C ARG A 87 45.85 -5.50 -11.77
N ILE A 88 45.00 -6.53 -11.81
CA ILE A 88 43.76 -6.52 -12.60
C ILE A 88 42.81 -5.46 -12.07
N LYS A 89 42.58 -5.42 -10.75
CA LYS A 89 41.77 -4.36 -10.12
C LYS A 89 42.31 -2.98 -10.45
N SER A 90 43.63 -2.78 -10.33
CA SER A 90 44.24 -1.47 -10.62
C SER A 90 44.05 -1.05 -12.07
N GLN A 91 44.17 -1.97 -13.03
CA GLN A 91 43.97 -1.68 -14.45
C GLN A 91 42.52 -1.32 -14.74
N ILE A 92 41.54 -2.05 -14.19
CA ILE A 92 40.11 -1.73 -14.33
C ILE A 92 39.83 -0.35 -13.75
N LYS A 93 40.28 -0.06 -12.53
CA LYS A 93 40.09 1.23 -11.86
C LYS A 93 40.68 2.40 -12.69
N GLU A 94 41.87 2.20 -13.25
CA GLU A 94 42.50 3.22 -14.10
C GLU A 94 41.72 3.45 -15.39
N SER A 95 41.27 2.37 -16.06
CA SER A 95 40.40 2.49 -17.25
C SER A 95 39.12 3.25 -16.96
N LEU A 96 38.50 3.01 -15.82
CA LEU A 96 37.28 3.73 -15.41
C LEU A 96 37.55 5.25 -15.20
N LEU A 97 38.62 5.60 -14.50
CA LEU A 97 38.96 6.99 -14.26
C LEU A 97 39.32 7.74 -15.57
N ILE A 98 40.00 7.06 -16.50
CA ILE A 98 40.28 7.61 -17.85
C ILE A 98 38.95 7.84 -18.61
N THR A 99 38.00 6.90 -18.49
CA THR A 99 36.71 6.98 -19.19
C THR A 99 35.85 8.17 -18.75
N LEU A 100 36.06 8.72 -17.54
CA LEU A 100 35.40 9.99 -17.15
C LEU A 100 35.71 11.16 -18.09
N GLY A 101 36.83 11.13 -18.78
CA GLY A 101 37.23 12.11 -19.79
C GLY A 101 36.76 11.83 -21.22
N SER A 102 36.10 10.71 -21.47
CA SER A 102 35.64 10.27 -22.78
C SER A 102 34.66 11.25 -23.43
N LEU A 103 34.64 11.30 -24.76
CA LEU A 103 33.65 12.08 -25.51
C LEU A 103 32.27 11.46 -25.50
N ALA A 104 32.15 10.13 -25.32
CA ALA A 104 30.89 9.41 -25.30
C ALA A 104 30.15 9.56 -23.96
N PRO A 105 28.97 10.21 -23.91
CA PRO A 105 28.22 10.43 -22.65
C PRO A 105 27.86 9.14 -21.92
N GLN A 106 27.42 8.11 -22.66
CA GLN A 106 27.02 6.82 -22.10
C GLN A 106 28.20 6.11 -21.41
N ALA A 107 29.40 6.19 -22.00
CA ALA A 107 30.60 5.61 -21.42
C ALA A 107 30.98 6.31 -20.11
N ARG A 108 30.94 7.67 -20.10
CA ARG A 108 31.19 8.45 -18.88
C ARG A 108 30.21 8.06 -17.78
N HIS A 109 28.91 8.03 -18.09
CA HIS A 109 27.86 7.69 -17.12
C HIS A 109 28.02 6.27 -16.55
N ALA A 110 28.26 5.27 -17.44
CA ALA A 110 28.53 3.90 -17.01
C ALA A 110 29.75 3.83 -16.08
N SER A 111 30.82 4.55 -16.44
CA SER A 111 32.04 4.61 -15.62
C SER A 111 31.77 5.24 -14.25
N SER A 112 30.99 6.33 -14.18
CA SER A 112 30.62 6.98 -12.92
C SER A 112 29.86 6.03 -12.00
N GLN A 113 28.90 5.27 -12.53
CA GLN A 113 28.15 4.25 -11.77
C GLN A 113 29.06 3.13 -11.23
N ILE A 114 29.93 2.61 -12.09
CA ILE A 114 30.84 1.52 -11.71
C ILE A 114 31.85 2.00 -10.65
N ILE A 115 32.34 3.23 -10.77
CA ILE A 115 33.22 3.86 -9.77
C ILE A 115 32.50 3.92 -8.42
N GLY A 116 31.25 4.37 -8.36
CA GLY A 116 30.44 4.39 -7.13
C GLY A 116 30.32 3.00 -6.51
N ARG A 117 30.00 2.00 -7.34
CA ARG A 117 29.86 0.62 -6.86
C ARG A 117 31.18 0.02 -6.35
N LEU A 118 32.28 0.25 -7.08
CA LEU A 118 33.59 -0.22 -6.62
C LEU A 118 34.08 0.53 -5.38
N ALA A 119 33.75 1.80 -5.23
CA ALA A 119 34.02 2.56 -4.01
C ALA A 119 33.34 1.92 -2.80
N TYR A 120 32.08 1.51 -2.94
CA TYR A 120 31.36 0.77 -1.88
C TYR A 120 32.09 -0.51 -1.45
N ILE A 121 32.66 -1.26 -2.41
CA ILE A 121 33.37 -2.52 -2.13
C ILE A 121 34.76 -2.27 -1.56
N GLU A 122 35.51 -1.31 -2.12
CA GLU A 122 36.94 -1.17 -1.88
C GLU A 122 37.32 -0.16 -0.80
N ILE A 123 36.53 0.90 -0.55
CA ILE A 123 36.85 1.90 0.49
C ILE A 123 36.89 1.26 1.89
N PRO A 124 35.89 0.42 2.30
CA PRO A 124 35.93 -0.21 3.62
C PRO A 124 37.16 -1.10 3.87
N SER A 125 37.68 -1.73 2.80
CA SER A 125 38.88 -2.58 2.84
C SER A 125 40.18 -1.83 2.57
N GLN A 126 40.14 -0.49 2.48
CA GLN A 126 41.29 0.38 2.14
C GLN A 126 41.90 0.10 0.76
N GLY A 127 41.16 -0.56 -0.13
CA GLY A 127 41.63 -0.94 -1.46
C GLY A 127 41.69 0.20 -2.48
N TRP A 128 41.01 1.35 -2.21
CA TRP A 128 41.02 2.52 -3.12
C TRP A 128 41.10 3.86 -2.38
N GLN A 129 42.14 4.08 -1.64
CA GLN A 129 42.34 5.25 -0.78
C GLN A 129 42.50 6.57 -1.55
N ASP A 130 43.07 6.54 -2.75
CA ASP A 130 43.36 7.73 -3.57
C ASP A 130 42.17 8.19 -4.46
N LEU A 131 41.06 7.45 -4.46
CA LEU A 131 39.90 7.72 -5.34
C LEU A 131 39.41 9.18 -5.22
N ILE A 132 39.01 9.58 -4.00
CA ILE A 132 38.46 10.92 -3.78
C ILE A 132 39.48 12.00 -4.17
N GLY A 133 40.77 11.82 -3.81
CA GLY A 133 41.82 12.76 -4.19
C GLY A 133 42.01 12.87 -5.71
N ARG A 134 41.81 11.79 -6.45
CA ARG A 134 41.85 11.81 -7.92
C ARG A 134 40.64 12.51 -8.53
N LEU A 135 39.43 12.27 -8.01
CA LEU A 135 38.21 12.97 -8.42
C LEU A 135 38.30 14.48 -8.14
N LEU A 136 38.80 14.87 -6.99
CA LEU A 136 39.01 16.28 -6.64
C LEU A 136 40.05 16.96 -7.57
N ARG A 137 41.12 16.27 -7.99
CA ARG A 137 42.06 16.81 -8.97
C ARG A 137 41.41 17.10 -10.31
N ASN A 138 40.48 16.28 -10.78
CA ASN A 138 39.71 16.54 -11.99
C ASN A 138 38.87 17.84 -11.86
N MET A 139 38.43 18.18 -10.67
CA MET A 139 37.66 19.43 -10.39
C MET A 139 38.54 20.65 -10.22
N ALA A 140 39.81 20.50 -9.76
CA ALA A 140 40.70 21.58 -9.40
C ALA A 140 41.47 22.21 -10.57
N GLN A 141 41.51 21.60 -11.75
CA GLN A 141 42.23 22.09 -12.90
C GLN A 141 41.55 23.36 -13.45
N GLN A 142 42.00 24.51 -12.99
CA GLN A 142 41.53 25.81 -13.45
C GLN A 142 41.74 25.99 -14.95
N GLY A 143 40.66 26.16 -15.70
CA GLY A 143 40.68 26.53 -17.11
C GLY A 143 41.00 25.41 -18.14
N ALA A 144 41.43 24.22 -17.71
CA ALA A 144 41.89 23.17 -18.61
C ALA A 144 40.99 21.89 -18.62
N SER A 145 40.16 21.66 -17.59
CA SER A 145 39.26 20.49 -17.58
C SER A 145 38.01 20.74 -18.40
N PRO A 146 37.72 19.89 -19.40
CA PRO A 146 36.46 19.98 -20.13
C PRO A 146 35.25 19.88 -19.18
N ALA A 147 34.21 20.65 -19.48
CA ALA A 147 32.95 20.57 -18.71
C ALA A 147 32.42 19.13 -18.58
N THR A 148 32.64 18.31 -19.64
CA THR A 148 32.26 16.90 -19.66
C THR A 148 32.99 16.05 -18.61
N LEU A 149 34.29 16.30 -18.37
CA LEU A 149 35.06 15.61 -17.33
C LEU A 149 34.57 16.02 -15.92
N LYS A 150 34.34 17.33 -15.71
CA LYS A 150 33.79 17.82 -14.44
C LYS A 150 32.44 17.24 -14.16
N GLN A 151 31.53 17.21 -15.16
CA GLN A 151 30.22 16.61 -15.03
C GLN A 151 30.31 15.11 -14.62
N ALA A 152 31.09 14.31 -15.37
CA ALA A 152 31.25 12.90 -15.07
C ALA A 152 31.90 12.64 -13.69
N THR A 153 32.83 13.52 -13.30
CA THR A 153 33.45 13.47 -11.96
C THR A 153 32.41 13.73 -10.84
N LEU A 154 31.53 14.71 -11.03
CA LEU A 154 30.46 15.01 -10.08
C LEU A 154 29.42 13.87 -10.04
N GLU A 155 29.08 13.28 -11.19
CA GLU A 155 28.25 12.07 -11.22
C GLU A 155 28.92 10.89 -10.48
N ALA A 156 30.25 10.71 -10.62
CA ALA A 156 30.96 9.68 -9.87
C ALA A 156 30.93 9.96 -8.34
N LEU A 157 31.09 11.23 -7.93
CA LEU A 157 30.94 11.63 -6.52
C LEU A 157 29.50 11.40 -6.03
N GLU A 158 28.49 11.72 -6.82
CA GLU A 158 27.09 11.42 -6.50
C GLU A 158 26.90 9.96 -6.13
N TYR A 159 27.37 9.00 -6.99
CA TYR A 159 27.27 7.56 -6.74
C TYR A 159 28.13 7.08 -5.56
N VAL A 160 29.34 7.63 -5.36
CA VAL A 160 30.17 7.28 -4.21
C VAL A 160 29.50 7.65 -2.89
N PHE A 161 28.86 8.83 -2.82
CA PHE A 161 28.18 9.32 -1.62
C PHE A 161 26.72 8.91 -1.50
N GLU A 162 26.18 8.11 -2.42
CA GLU A 162 24.87 7.51 -2.31
C GLU A 162 24.85 6.47 -1.15
N GLU A 163 25.94 5.73 -0.97
CA GLU A 163 26.07 4.62 -0.03
C GLU A 163 26.39 5.09 1.39
N LYS A 164 25.38 5.07 2.26
CA LYS A 164 25.43 5.58 3.65
C LYS A 164 26.37 4.81 4.58
N THR A 165 26.79 3.61 4.18
CA THR A 165 27.66 2.75 5.00
C THR A 165 29.12 3.16 4.94
N LEU A 166 29.54 3.93 3.93
CA LEU A 166 30.89 4.44 3.78
C LEU A 166 31.23 5.42 4.91
N ARG A 167 32.51 5.48 5.27
CA ARG A 167 33.06 6.42 6.26
C ARG A 167 34.21 7.18 5.62
N PHE A 168 34.20 8.50 5.78
CA PHE A 168 35.22 9.39 5.26
C PHE A 168 35.74 10.29 6.38
N GLU A 169 37.00 10.70 6.29
CA GLU A 169 37.54 11.72 7.17
C GLU A 169 36.88 13.08 6.93
N LYS A 170 36.74 13.89 7.98
CA LYS A 170 36.08 15.20 7.93
C LYS A 170 36.70 16.13 6.87
N ASP A 171 38.03 16.12 6.77
CA ASP A 171 38.75 16.95 5.77
C ASP A 171 38.43 16.51 4.34
N THR A 172 38.29 15.21 4.10
CA THR A 172 37.86 14.67 2.80
C THR A 172 36.46 15.13 2.44
N ILE A 173 35.52 15.05 3.39
CA ILE A 173 34.14 15.51 3.19
C ILE A 173 34.11 17.01 2.90
N ASN A 174 34.84 17.82 3.67
CA ASN A 174 34.93 19.26 3.47
C ASN A 174 35.53 19.60 2.10
N GLY A 175 36.59 18.91 1.68
CA GLY A 175 37.18 19.09 0.35
C GLY A 175 36.22 18.78 -0.80
N VAL A 176 35.42 17.70 -0.65
CA VAL A 176 34.37 17.36 -1.63
C VAL A 176 33.26 18.41 -1.62
N LEU A 177 32.80 18.83 -0.45
CA LEU A 177 31.77 19.85 -0.30
C LEU A 177 32.20 21.18 -0.94
N ASP A 178 33.43 21.60 -0.72
CA ASP A 178 33.99 22.83 -1.34
C ASP A 178 34.05 22.75 -2.86
N ALA A 179 34.44 21.58 -3.40
CA ALA A 179 34.50 21.40 -4.86
C ALA A 179 33.09 21.39 -5.46
N VAL A 180 32.13 20.75 -4.82
CA VAL A 180 30.72 20.70 -5.27
C VAL A 180 30.06 22.06 -5.20
N ILE A 181 30.16 22.80 -4.08
CA ILE A 181 29.59 24.15 -3.93
C ILE A 181 30.20 25.11 -4.96
N ARG A 182 31.53 25.04 -5.21
CA ARG A 182 32.19 25.86 -6.23
C ARG A 182 31.65 25.53 -7.64
N ALA A 183 31.39 24.26 -7.94
CA ALA A 183 30.84 23.86 -9.22
C ALA A 183 29.34 24.22 -9.38
N MET A 184 28.60 24.46 -8.30
CA MET A 184 27.25 25.02 -8.34
C MET A 184 27.20 26.51 -8.69
N ASN A 185 28.24 27.26 -8.37
CA ASN A 185 28.25 28.69 -8.49
C ASN A 185 28.27 29.14 -9.96
N HIS A 186 27.28 29.91 -10.39
CA HIS A 186 27.11 30.42 -11.75
C HIS A 186 28.28 31.28 -12.22
N GLN A 187 28.95 32.01 -11.35
CA GLN A 187 30.09 32.83 -11.74
C GLN A 187 31.37 32.00 -11.97
N ALA A 188 31.52 30.92 -11.20
CA ALA A 188 32.67 30.01 -11.26
C ALA A 188 32.56 28.95 -12.35
N GLU A 189 31.32 28.48 -12.64
CA GLU A 189 31.04 27.46 -13.63
C GLU A 189 29.90 27.86 -14.57
N LYS A 190 30.23 27.95 -15.86
CA LYS A 190 29.29 28.44 -16.89
C LYS A 190 28.41 27.31 -17.46
N SER A 191 28.86 26.08 -17.42
CA SER A 191 28.08 24.92 -17.90
C SER A 191 26.95 24.59 -16.94
N PHE A 192 25.71 24.69 -17.41
CA PHE A 192 24.56 24.33 -16.57
C PHE A 192 24.54 22.81 -16.30
N GLN A 193 25.06 21.97 -17.22
CA GLN A 193 25.14 20.51 -17.01
C GLN A 193 26.06 20.16 -15.83
N VAL A 194 27.19 20.88 -15.68
CA VAL A 194 28.09 20.74 -14.54
C VAL A 194 27.39 21.20 -13.25
N ARG A 195 26.66 22.31 -13.30
CA ARG A 195 25.92 22.81 -12.14
C ARG A 195 24.81 21.83 -11.71
N VAL A 196 24.05 21.25 -12.65
CA VAL A 196 23.06 20.21 -12.35
C VAL A 196 23.72 19.00 -11.67
N ALA A 197 24.84 18.50 -12.22
CA ALA A 197 25.56 17.39 -11.62
C ALA A 197 26.11 17.74 -10.23
N ALA A 198 26.54 18.98 -10.02
CA ALA A 198 26.99 19.45 -8.71
C ALA A 198 25.86 19.46 -7.67
N VAL A 199 24.67 19.95 -8.04
CA VAL A 199 23.49 19.93 -7.14
C VAL A 199 23.08 18.49 -6.80
N LYS A 200 23.08 17.59 -7.77
CA LYS A 200 22.79 16.16 -7.54
C LYS A 200 23.84 15.50 -6.65
N ALA A 201 25.13 15.79 -6.85
CA ALA A 201 26.19 15.33 -5.95
C ALA A 201 25.97 15.84 -4.52
N LEU A 202 25.61 17.14 -4.35
CA LEU A 202 25.31 17.71 -3.04
C LEU A 202 24.16 16.97 -2.33
N GLN A 203 23.15 16.51 -3.06
CA GLN A 203 22.02 15.75 -2.53
C GLN A 203 22.47 14.46 -1.81
N ASN A 204 23.65 13.93 -2.14
CA ASN A 204 24.22 12.79 -1.44
C ASN A 204 25.34 13.19 -0.45
N VAL A 205 26.19 14.11 -0.82
CA VAL A 205 27.33 14.57 0.02
C VAL A 205 26.88 15.19 1.34
N HIS A 206 25.77 15.95 1.38
CA HIS A 206 25.26 16.59 2.60
C HIS A 206 24.96 15.56 3.73
N LYS A 207 24.71 14.29 3.38
CA LYS A 207 24.42 13.21 4.35
C LYS A 207 25.63 12.86 5.23
N PHE A 208 26.83 13.18 4.75
CA PHE A 208 28.11 12.93 5.40
C PHE A 208 28.68 14.20 6.05
N ALA A 209 28.18 15.37 5.66
CA ALA A 209 28.58 16.65 6.25
C ALA A 209 27.90 16.84 7.62
N ASP A 210 28.49 17.66 8.47
CA ASP A 210 27.98 18.00 9.81
C ASP A 210 26.79 18.99 9.72
N PHE A 211 25.83 18.71 8.87
CA PHE A 211 24.69 19.61 8.58
C PHE A 211 23.87 19.97 9.82
N ALA A 212 23.66 19.02 10.73
CA ALA A 212 22.84 19.25 11.92
C ALA A 212 23.56 20.01 13.02
N SER A 213 24.88 19.83 13.17
CA SER A 213 25.67 20.32 14.30
C SER A 213 26.59 21.51 13.98
N ASP A 214 26.83 21.81 12.70
CA ASP A 214 27.72 22.87 12.25
C ASP A 214 26.94 23.91 11.43
N ASP A 215 26.71 25.06 12.05
CA ASP A 215 25.96 26.18 11.45
C ASP A 215 26.65 26.76 10.21
N ASP A 216 27.99 26.83 10.18
CA ASP A 216 28.73 27.32 9.04
C ASP A 216 28.61 26.36 7.87
N CYS A 217 28.73 25.06 8.11
CA CYS A 217 28.53 24.05 7.09
C CYS A 217 27.10 24.12 6.52
N ARG A 218 26.11 24.23 7.39
CA ARG A 218 24.70 24.34 7.02
C ARG A 218 24.43 25.61 6.19
N ASN A 219 24.92 26.77 6.65
CA ASN A 219 24.75 28.04 5.95
C ASN A 219 25.36 27.99 4.54
N ARG A 220 26.54 27.40 4.39
CA ARG A 220 27.22 27.27 3.08
C ARG A 220 26.41 26.41 2.12
N ILE A 221 25.89 25.28 2.58
CA ILE A 221 25.05 24.38 1.80
C ILE A 221 23.76 25.09 1.40
N MET A 222 23.05 25.67 2.36
CA MET A 222 21.76 26.32 2.10
C MET A 222 21.87 27.53 1.20
N THR A 223 22.94 28.36 1.33
CA THR A 223 23.22 29.48 0.43
C THR A 223 23.45 28.96 -1.00
N ALA A 224 24.28 27.94 -1.18
CA ALA A 224 24.54 27.39 -2.52
C ALA A 224 23.27 26.85 -3.21
N ILE A 225 22.40 26.17 -2.45
CA ILE A 225 21.13 25.66 -2.97
C ILE A 225 20.18 26.82 -3.30
N SER A 226 20.09 27.83 -2.41
CA SER A 226 19.24 28.99 -2.64
C SER A 226 19.69 29.78 -3.88
N ASP A 227 21.00 29.92 -4.12
CA ASP A 227 21.53 30.54 -5.33
C ASP A 227 21.21 29.71 -6.59
N ALA A 228 21.27 28.39 -6.52
CA ALA A 228 20.92 27.49 -7.62
C ALA A 228 19.40 27.46 -7.91
N ALA A 229 18.55 27.85 -6.97
CA ALA A 229 17.09 27.88 -7.11
C ALA A 229 16.55 29.22 -7.66
N LYS A 230 17.38 30.23 -7.88
CA LYS A 230 16.95 31.56 -8.35
C LYS A 230 16.42 31.56 -9.78
N SER A 231 15.62 32.55 -10.13
CA SER A 231 14.94 32.65 -11.42
C SER A 231 15.87 32.84 -12.63
N ASP A 232 17.07 33.35 -12.43
CA ASP A 232 18.06 33.53 -13.48
C ASP A 232 18.84 32.27 -13.84
N GLU A 233 18.63 31.17 -13.13
CA GLU A 233 19.24 29.89 -13.40
C GLU A 233 18.46 29.08 -14.45
N ALA A 234 19.16 28.09 -15.08
CA ALA A 234 18.53 27.14 -15.99
C ALA A 234 17.49 26.29 -15.25
N VAL A 235 16.42 25.93 -15.93
CA VAL A 235 15.29 25.17 -15.38
C VAL A 235 15.77 23.87 -14.70
N GLU A 236 16.70 23.17 -15.36
CA GLU A 236 17.24 21.90 -14.84
C GLU A 236 18.04 22.10 -13.54
N VAL A 237 18.70 23.25 -13.39
CA VAL A 237 19.43 23.60 -12.15
C VAL A 237 18.44 23.90 -11.03
N LYS A 238 17.38 24.66 -11.32
CA LYS A 238 16.32 24.96 -10.35
C LYS A 238 15.61 23.69 -9.90
N HIS A 239 15.22 22.83 -10.84
CA HIS A 239 14.60 21.54 -10.54
C HIS A 239 15.51 20.71 -9.62
N ALA A 240 16.80 20.56 -9.94
CA ALA A 240 17.73 19.83 -9.10
C ALA A 240 17.89 20.49 -7.72
N ALA A 241 17.88 21.84 -7.62
CA ALA A 241 18.02 22.58 -6.36
C ALA A 241 16.82 22.30 -5.41
N PHE A 242 15.58 22.36 -5.92
CA PHE A 242 14.41 22.03 -5.12
C PHE A 242 14.37 20.54 -4.74
N GLY A 243 14.79 19.62 -5.62
CA GLY A 243 14.97 18.21 -5.29
C GLY A 243 16.01 18.00 -4.17
N CYS A 244 17.09 18.76 -4.16
CA CYS A 244 18.08 18.76 -3.08
C CYS A 244 17.49 19.30 -1.76
N LEU A 245 16.71 20.37 -1.80
CA LEU A 245 15.98 20.91 -0.63
C LEU A 245 15.03 19.85 -0.06
N THR A 246 14.29 19.16 -0.91
CA THR A 246 13.37 18.06 -0.53
C THR A 246 14.13 16.92 0.17
N ALA A 247 15.30 16.55 -0.35
CA ALA A 247 16.13 15.53 0.28
C ALA A 247 16.64 15.95 1.67
N ILE A 248 17.09 17.19 1.82
CA ILE A 248 17.50 17.78 3.10
C ILE A 248 16.31 17.84 4.07
N ALA A 249 15.16 18.34 3.65
CA ALA A 249 13.95 18.44 4.45
C ALA A 249 13.49 17.06 4.95
N SER A 250 13.68 16.01 4.14
CA SER A 250 13.34 14.66 4.53
C SER A 250 14.07 14.17 5.78
N LYS A 251 15.24 14.73 6.10
CA LYS A 251 16.10 14.31 7.21
C LYS A 251 16.28 15.41 8.27
N TYR A 252 16.41 16.66 7.85
CA TYR A 252 16.84 17.79 8.69
C TYR A 252 15.83 18.93 8.72
N TYR A 253 14.52 18.64 8.68
CA TYR A 253 13.48 19.67 8.60
C TYR A 253 13.50 20.67 9.77
N MET A 254 13.98 20.29 10.96
CA MET A 254 14.09 21.16 12.13
C MET A 254 15.17 22.23 11.96
N GLU A 255 16.28 21.84 11.36
CA GLU A 255 17.44 22.70 11.11
C GLU A 255 17.19 23.71 9.98
N LEU A 256 16.03 23.57 9.28
CA LEU A 256 15.64 24.48 8.20
C LEU A 256 14.93 25.74 8.68
N GLU A 257 14.57 25.87 9.96
CA GLU A 257 13.88 27.04 10.50
C GLU A 257 14.47 28.39 10.02
N PRO A 258 15.80 28.64 10.08
CA PRO A 258 16.37 29.93 9.64
C PRO A 258 16.22 30.21 8.15
N TYR A 259 15.91 29.21 7.34
CA TYR A 259 15.88 29.30 5.86
C TYR A 259 14.45 29.30 5.28
N MET A 260 13.42 29.16 6.13
CA MET A 260 12.03 29.01 5.69
C MET A 260 11.52 30.25 4.92
N GLU A 261 11.88 31.43 5.34
CA GLU A 261 11.47 32.68 4.66
C GLU A 261 12.10 32.77 3.25
N THR A 262 13.40 32.48 3.15
CA THR A 262 14.09 32.44 1.86
C THR A 262 13.50 31.37 0.94
N THR A 263 13.23 30.18 1.48
CA THR A 263 12.65 29.05 0.71
C THR A 263 11.23 29.38 0.25
N LEU A 264 10.43 30.04 1.09
CA LEU A 264 9.10 30.50 0.71
C LEU A 264 9.17 31.53 -0.43
N SER A 265 10.11 32.47 -0.35
CA SER A 265 10.32 33.46 -1.42
C SER A 265 10.69 32.81 -2.75
N LEU A 266 11.61 31.83 -2.75
CA LEU A 266 11.98 31.06 -3.93
C LEU A 266 10.80 30.23 -4.48
N THR A 267 10.00 29.64 -3.59
CA THR A 267 8.79 28.91 -3.97
C THR A 267 7.75 29.83 -4.61
N THR A 268 7.56 31.03 -4.02
CA THR A 268 6.63 32.03 -4.55
C THR A 268 7.04 32.46 -5.96
N GLU A 269 8.33 32.69 -6.17
CA GLU A 269 8.89 33.04 -7.47
C GLU A 269 8.70 31.91 -8.50
N ALA A 270 8.95 30.65 -8.10
CA ALA A 270 8.81 29.49 -8.95
C ALA A 270 7.35 29.16 -9.33
N LEU A 271 6.38 29.51 -8.47
CA LEU A 271 4.94 29.28 -8.68
C LEU A 271 4.24 30.53 -9.25
N SER A 272 4.92 31.69 -9.37
CA SER A 272 4.31 32.90 -9.89
C SER A 272 4.17 32.88 -11.41
N LEU A 273 3.09 33.47 -11.90
CA LEU A 273 2.70 33.46 -13.32
C LEU A 273 3.43 34.44 -14.21
N GLU A 274 4.15 35.39 -13.64
CA GLU A 274 4.73 36.56 -14.38
C GLU A 274 5.81 36.16 -15.40
N GLY A 275 6.30 34.91 -15.37
CA GLY A 275 7.31 34.42 -16.31
C GLY A 275 6.98 33.11 -17.04
N GLY A 276 5.78 32.54 -16.81
CA GLY A 276 5.43 31.15 -17.21
C GLY A 276 5.96 30.15 -16.19
N VAL A 277 5.06 29.37 -15.61
CA VAL A 277 5.42 28.32 -14.63
C VAL A 277 6.02 27.15 -15.36
N ASP A 278 7.27 26.78 -15.03
CA ASP A 278 7.82 25.49 -15.42
C ASP A 278 7.24 24.42 -14.51
N GLU A 279 6.51 23.48 -15.11
CA GLU A 279 5.78 22.45 -14.37
C GLU A 279 6.70 21.55 -13.55
N THR A 280 7.89 21.23 -14.06
CA THR A 280 8.84 20.34 -13.37
C THR A 280 9.39 20.99 -12.10
N VAL A 281 9.71 22.29 -12.16
CA VAL A 281 10.18 23.06 -11.00
C VAL A 281 9.05 23.26 -10.00
N ALA A 282 7.84 23.56 -10.48
CA ALA A 282 6.67 23.74 -9.61
C ALA A 282 6.33 22.46 -8.82
N LEU A 283 6.40 21.30 -9.48
CA LEU A 283 6.19 20.01 -8.83
C LEU A 283 7.19 19.76 -7.71
N GLU A 284 8.47 20.03 -7.92
CA GLU A 284 9.50 19.88 -6.89
C GLU A 284 9.31 20.86 -5.73
N CYS A 285 8.91 22.11 -6.01
CA CYS A 285 8.55 23.08 -4.98
C CYS A 285 7.41 22.58 -4.08
N ILE A 286 6.35 22.07 -4.70
CA ILE A 286 5.18 21.52 -3.99
C ILE A 286 5.58 20.27 -3.19
N GLU A 287 6.45 19.40 -3.73
CA GLU A 287 6.92 18.21 -3.04
C GLU A 287 7.79 18.54 -1.81
N PHE A 288 8.59 19.61 -1.88
CA PHE A 288 9.34 20.10 -0.71
C PHE A 288 8.41 20.39 0.49
N TRP A 289 7.36 21.18 0.27
CA TRP A 289 6.40 21.52 1.32
C TRP A 289 5.59 20.32 1.78
N SER A 290 5.20 19.46 0.85
CA SER A 290 4.53 18.18 1.15
C SER A 290 5.39 17.30 2.04
N THR A 291 6.70 17.22 1.77
CA THR A 291 7.64 16.43 2.55
C THR A 291 7.78 16.94 3.99
N ILE A 292 7.88 18.25 4.18
CA ILE A 292 7.89 18.86 5.52
C ILE A 292 6.60 18.55 6.28
N CYS A 293 5.45 18.77 5.66
CA CYS A 293 4.15 18.50 6.29
C CYS A 293 4.01 17.02 6.69
N ARG A 294 4.38 16.07 5.82
CA ARG A 294 4.36 14.63 6.13
C ARG A 294 5.24 14.30 7.35
N LYS A 295 6.40 14.94 7.49
CA LYS A 295 7.27 14.74 8.65
C LYS A 295 6.62 15.23 9.93
N VAL A 296 6.07 16.43 9.92
CA VAL A 296 5.38 17.01 11.09
C VAL A 296 4.19 16.15 11.51
N ILE A 297 3.36 15.73 10.54
CA ILE A 297 2.21 14.87 10.81
C ILE A 297 2.65 13.55 11.45
N LYS A 298 3.65 12.86 10.88
CA LYS A 298 4.20 11.61 11.45
C LYS A 298 4.72 11.79 12.87
N LEU A 299 5.34 12.92 13.20
CA LEU A 299 5.83 13.19 14.54
C LEU A 299 4.68 13.43 15.53
N ARG A 300 3.65 14.19 15.11
CA ARG A 300 2.45 14.40 15.94
C ARG A 300 1.74 13.06 16.20
N GLU A 301 1.64 12.19 15.23
CA GLU A 301 1.07 10.84 15.40
C GLU A 301 1.92 9.97 16.33
N LYS A 302 3.25 9.98 16.21
CA LYS A 302 4.14 9.29 17.15
C LYS A 302 4.00 9.83 18.58
N ARG A 303 3.89 11.15 18.74
CA ARG A 303 3.67 11.78 20.06
C ARG A 303 2.34 11.35 20.68
N LYS A 304 1.27 11.27 19.89
CA LYS A 304 -0.03 10.75 20.35
C LYS A 304 0.07 9.29 20.81
N ARG A 305 0.80 8.45 20.07
CA ARG A 305 0.98 7.02 20.37
C ARG A 305 1.93 6.77 21.55
N PHE A 306 2.93 7.62 21.74
CA PHE A 306 3.97 7.50 22.75
C PHE A 306 4.15 8.81 23.55
N PRO A 307 3.20 9.18 24.43
CA PRO A 307 3.21 10.48 25.13
C PRO A 307 4.43 10.69 26.06
N ARG A 308 5.13 9.62 26.47
CA ARG A 308 6.30 9.67 27.36
C ARG A 308 7.62 9.97 26.64
N VAL A 309 7.62 9.95 25.32
CA VAL A 309 8.83 10.32 24.54
C VAL A 309 8.83 11.83 24.37
N ILE A 310 9.82 12.49 24.96
CA ILE A 310 10.04 13.94 24.81
C ILE A 310 10.50 14.19 23.38
N LEU A 311 9.54 14.41 22.49
CA LEU A 311 9.81 14.94 21.14
C LEU A 311 9.74 16.46 21.27
N THR A 312 10.88 17.13 21.30
CA THR A 312 11.04 18.59 21.51
C THR A 312 10.70 19.41 20.26
N ALA A 313 9.76 18.98 19.45
CA ALA A 313 9.49 19.67 18.20
C ALA A 313 8.11 20.36 18.22
N ASP A 314 8.04 21.54 18.79
CA ASP A 314 7.00 22.50 18.45
C ASP A 314 7.38 23.14 17.12
N CYS A 315 6.70 22.70 16.02
CA CYS A 315 6.96 23.19 14.67
C CYS A 315 6.26 24.55 14.40
N HIS A 316 6.21 25.44 15.40
CA HIS A 316 5.57 26.75 15.27
C HIS A 316 6.19 27.61 14.17
N PHE A 317 7.48 27.42 13.87
CA PHE A 317 8.17 28.14 12.81
C PHE A 317 7.60 27.89 11.40
N LEU A 318 6.82 26.79 11.23
CA LEU A 318 6.19 26.46 9.96
C LEU A 318 4.82 27.13 9.75
N GLU A 319 4.21 27.63 10.80
CA GLU A 319 2.83 28.16 10.74
C GLU A 319 2.72 29.34 9.76
N ASN A 320 3.58 30.33 9.88
CA ASN A 320 3.58 31.51 9.01
C ASN A 320 3.93 31.17 7.55
N PRO A 321 5.02 30.42 7.24
CA PRO A 321 5.32 30.00 5.88
C PRO A 321 4.20 29.18 5.24
N LEU A 322 3.59 28.26 5.97
CA LEU A 322 2.51 27.44 5.45
C LEU A 322 1.22 28.25 5.21
N CYS A 323 0.89 29.17 6.10
CA CYS A 323 -0.22 30.10 5.88
C CYS A 323 0.00 30.96 4.61
N SER A 324 1.23 31.40 4.33
CA SER A 324 1.57 32.15 3.13
C SER A 324 1.59 31.28 1.86
N LEU A 325 1.84 29.98 1.99
CA LEU A 325 1.79 29.02 0.89
C LEU A 325 0.36 28.73 0.43
N VAL A 326 -0.63 28.74 1.33
CA VAL A 326 -2.03 28.39 1.01
C VAL A 326 -2.58 29.20 -0.17
N PRO A 327 -2.48 30.55 -0.21
CA PRO A 327 -2.95 31.33 -1.36
C PRO A 327 -2.29 30.93 -2.68
N LEU A 328 -0.99 30.60 -2.67
CA LEU A 328 -0.26 30.17 -3.87
C LEU A 328 -0.78 28.83 -4.38
N LEU A 329 -1.01 27.86 -3.51
CA LEU A 329 -1.60 26.57 -3.87
C LEU A 329 -3.02 26.76 -4.44
N LEU A 330 -3.84 27.58 -3.80
CA LEU A 330 -5.21 27.88 -4.28
C LEU A 330 -5.20 28.59 -5.65
N GLN A 331 -4.25 29.49 -5.89
CA GLN A 331 -4.05 30.11 -7.19
C GLN A 331 -3.62 29.09 -8.25
N THR A 332 -2.67 28.22 -7.92
CA THR A 332 -2.25 27.11 -8.80
C THR A 332 -3.43 26.25 -9.20
N LEU A 333 -4.31 25.89 -8.25
CA LEU A 333 -5.53 25.13 -8.51
C LEU A 333 -6.56 25.84 -9.42
N SER A 334 -6.61 27.17 -9.37
CA SER A 334 -7.47 27.95 -10.26
C SER A 334 -7.00 27.94 -11.71
N LEU A 335 -5.71 27.82 -11.95
CA LEU A 335 -5.08 27.95 -13.27
C LEU A 335 -4.90 26.63 -13.99
N HIS A 336 -4.54 25.61 -13.24
CA HIS A 336 -4.33 24.27 -13.73
C HIS A 336 -5.56 23.42 -13.39
N GLN A 337 -6.60 23.51 -14.24
CA GLN A 337 -7.78 22.68 -14.08
C GLN A 337 -7.43 21.22 -14.39
N GLU A 338 -8.16 20.28 -13.72
CA GLU A 338 -8.00 18.84 -13.89
C GLU A 338 -7.96 18.45 -15.38
N ARG A 339 -6.82 17.99 -15.86
CA ARG A 339 -6.62 17.35 -17.16
C ARG A 339 -6.42 15.87 -16.90
N ASP A 340 -6.53 15.04 -17.91
CA ASP A 340 -6.60 13.57 -17.84
C ASP A 340 -5.84 12.89 -16.70
N VAL A 341 -6.44 11.86 -16.15
CA VAL A 341 -6.21 11.23 -14.83
C VAL A 341 -4.90 10.46 -14.71
N ASP A 342 -4.15 10.23 -15.78
CA ASP A 342 -3.06 9.24 -15.79
C ASP A 342 -1.64 9.82 -15.57
N GLU A 343 -1.47 11.14 -15.46
CA GLU A 343 -0.17 11.76 -15.20
C GLU A 343 -0.17 12.57 -13.90
N LEU A 344 0.91 12.46 -13.14
CA LEU A 344 1.18 13.27 -11.95
C LEU A 344 1.30 14.74 -12.41
N ASN A 345 0.24 15.52 -12.24
CA ASN A 345 0.19 16.91 -12.69
C ASN A 345 0.21 17.87 -11.50
N ILE A 346 0.52 19.12 -11.80
CA ILE A 346 0.64 20.18 -10.80
C ILE A 346 -0.66 20.37 -9.99
N PHE A 347 -1.83 20.13 -10.60
CA PHE A 347 -3.13 20.23 -9.91
C PHE A 347 -3.24 19.21 -8.79
N MET A 348 -2.98 17.92 -9.08
CA MET A 348 -3.08 16.84 -8.10
C MET A 348 -2.04 16.99 -6.98
N SER A 349 -0.82 17.43 -7.34
CA SER A 349 0.24 17.70 -6.37
C SER A 349 -0.12 18.87 -5.45
N ALA A 350 -0.67 19.95 -5.99
CA ALA A 350 -1.13 21.11 -5.21
C ALA A 350 -2.31 20.74 -4.28
N MET A 351 -3.27 19.94 -4.76
CA MET A 351 -4.37 19.41 -3.93
C MET A 351 -3.85 18.58 -2.76
N THR A 352 -2.94 17.65 -3.03
CA THR A 352 -2.32 16.79 -2.00
C THR A 352 -1.55 17.62 -0.99
N CYS A 353 -0.76 18.59 -1.46
CA CYS A 353 -0.01 19.50 -0.59
C CYS A 353 -0.95 20.32 0.28
N LEU A 354 -2.02 20.89 -0.28
CA LEU A 354 -3.01 21.66 0.46
C LEU A 354 -3.64 20.85 1.60
N GLY A 355 -3.97 19.60 1.37
CA GLY A 355 -4.48 18.68 2.40
C GLY A 355 -3.46 18.45 3.52
N LEU A 356 -2.19 18.24 3.17
CA LEU A 356 -1.11 18.09 4.15
C LEU A 356 -0.87 19.38 4.95
N VAL A 357 -0.91 20.54 4.27
CA VAL A 357 -0.81 21.85 4.93
C VAL A 357 -1.97 22.04 5.90
N ALA A 358 -3.21 21.76 5.48
CA ALA A 358 -4.38 21.87 6.35
C ALA A 358 -4.24 21.01 7.63
N ARG A 359 -3.80 19.76 7.50
CA ARG A 359 -3.52 18.87 8.65
C ARG A 359 -2.40 19.41 9.55
N THR A 360 -1.51 20.21 9.00
CA THR A 360 -0.38 20.79 9.76
C THR A 360 -0.76 22.06 10.50
N ILE A 361 -1.46 23.00 9.85
CA ILE A 361 -1.81 24.31 10.44
C ILE A 361 -3.22 24.38 11.06
N GLY A 362 -4.03 23.33 10.86
CA GLY A 362 -5.36 23.23 11.49
C GLY A 362 -6.31 24.36 11.05
N ASP A 363 -6.95 25.00 12.03
CA ASP A 363 -7.93 26.07 11.81
C ASP A 363 -7.40 27.27 11.02
N ALA A 364 -6.08 27.48 10.98
CA ALA A 364 -5.47 28.59 10.26
C ALA A 364 -5.69 28.55 8.73
N VAL A 365 -6.01 27.36 8.16
CA VAL A 365 -6.33 27.24 6.72
C VAL A 365 -7.70 27.81 6.37
N VAL A 366 -8.64 27.84 7.34
CA VAL A 366 -10.07 28.12 7.10
C VAL A 366 -10.36 29.46 6.43
N PRO A 367 -9.74 30.59 6.85
CA PRO A 367 -9.99 31.88 6.23
C PRO A 367 -9.68 31.88 4.72
N PHE A 368 -8.56 31.33 4.34
CA PHE A 368 -8.11 31.28 2.94
C PHE A 368 -9.01 30.37 2.10
N ALA A 369 -9.29 29.16 2.61
CA ALA A 369 -10.16 28.20 1.94
C ALA A 369 -11.58 28.74 1.79
N ARG A 370 -12.13 29.39 2.82
CA ARG A 370 -13.46 30.00 2.76
C ARG A 370 -13.52 31.07 1.67
N GLN A 371 -12.57 32.00 1.62
CA GLN A 371 -12.54 33.05 0.59
C GLN A 371 -12.50 32.42 -0.81
N PHE A 372 -11.69 31.40 -1.01
CA PHE A 372 -11.58 30.69 -2.27
C PHE A 372 -12.90 30.01 -2.67
N ILE A 373 -13.49 29.26 -1.73
CA ILE A 373 -14.75 28.53 -1.93
C ILE A 373 -15.88 29.51 -2.26
N GLU A 374 -16.06 30.57 -1.47
CA GLU A 374 -17.10 31.58 -1.69
C GLU A 374 -16.97 32.28 -3.06
N GLY A 375 -15.73 32.50 -3.51
CA GLY A 375 -15.45 33.11 -4.81
C GLY A 375 -15.72 32.15 -5.99
N ASN A 376 -15.63 30.85 -5.83
CA ASN A 376 -15.69 29.88 -6.94
C ASN A 376 -16.97 29.04 -6.96
N ILE A 377 -17.66 28.86 -5.84
CA ILE A 377 -18.77 27.89 -5.69
C ILE A 377 -20.03 28.26 -6.48
N LYS A 378 -20.16 29.57 -6.88
CA LYS A 378 -21.32 30.11 -7.62
C LYS A 378 -20.98 30.49 -9.05
N VAL A 379 -19.76 30.29 -9.50
CA VAL A 379 -19.32 30.68 -10.85
C VAL A 379 -20.01 29.77 -11.88
N ALA A 380 -20.27 30.31 -13.08
CA ALA A 380 -20.92 29.57 -14.16
C ALA A 380 -20.10 28.35 -14.63
N ASP A 381 -18.79 28.47 -14.64
CA ASP A 381 -17.90 27.36 -14.98
C ASP A 381 -17.98 26.25 -13.94
N TRP A 382 -18.33 25.04 -14.40
CA TRP A 382 -18.50 23.89 -13.53
C TRP A 382 -17.15 23.39 -12.94
N ARG A 383 -16.04 23.58 -13.68
CA ARG A 383 -14.71 23.17 -13.19
C ARG A 383 -14.30 23.97 -11.98
N SER A 384 -14.51 25.27 -12.00
CA SER A 384 -14.26 26.16 -10.84
C SER A 384 -15.12 25.75 -9.63
N ARG A 385 -16.40 25.39 -9.86
CA ARG A 385 -17.26 24.89 -8.77
C ARG A 385 -16.77 23.54 -8.23
N LYS A 386 -16.34 22.62 -9.11
CA LYS A 386 -15.77 21.33 -8.72
C LYS A 386 -14.50 21.55 -7.88
N THR A 387 -13.58 22.38 -8.35
CA THR A 387 -12.35 22.72 -7.61
C THR A 387 -12.66 23.28 -6.22
N ALA A 388 -13.64 24.16 -6.08
CA ALA A 388 -14.05 24.71 -4.80
C ALA A 388 -14.52 23.61 -3.81
N ILE A 389 -15.28 22.62 -4.28
CA ILE A 389 -15.73 21.51 -3.45
C ILE A 389 -14.57 20.55 -3.16
N SER A 390 -13.70 20.30 -4.13
CA SER A 390 -12.52 19.45 -3.94
C SER A 390 -11.54 20.06 -2.91
N VAL A 391 -11.32 21.40 -2.96
CA VAL A 391 -10.56 22.11 -1.93
C VAL A 391 -11.16 21.92 -0.56
N LEU A 392 -12.50 22.01 -0.46
CA LEU A 392 -13.17 21.72 0.80
C LEU A 392 -12.89 20.30 1.28
N GLY A 393 -13.00 19.30 0.40
CA GLY A 393 -12.76 17.89 0.73
C GLY A 393 -11.35 17.63 1.27
N VAL A 394 -10.31 18.16 0.60
CA VAL A 394 -8.92 17.88 1.01
C VAL A 394 -8.50 18.57 2.30
N ILE A 395 -9.15 19.65 2.72
CA ILE A 395 -8.81 20.34 3.97
C ILE A 395 -9.56 19.79 5.19
N LEU A 396 -10.53 18.89 5.02
CA LEU A 396 -11.43 18.44 6.11
C LEU A 396 -10.70 17.88 7.34
N GLU A 397 -9.58 17.20 7.14
CA GLU A 397 -8.81 16.60 8.24
C GLU A 397 -8.01 17.61 9.08
N GLY A 398 -7.94 18.88 8.67
CA GLY A 398 -7.14 19.90 9.34
C GLY A 398 -7.91 20.71 10.39
N PRO A 399 -8.98 21.39 10.02
CA PRO A 399 -9.74 22.26 10.91
C PRO A 399 -10.50 21.49 12.00
N SER A 400 -10.81 22.21 13.08
CA SER A 400 -11.71 21.73 14.13
C SER A 400 -13.12 21.51 13.57
N ILE A 401 -13.82 20.54 14.13
CA ILE A 401 -15.14 20.11 13.64
C ILE A 401 -16.18 21.23 13.71
N GLU A 402 -16.08 22.08 14.71
CA GLU A 402 -16.96 23.25 14.87
C GLU A 402 -16.87 24.22 13.66
N LYS A 403 -15.72 24.27 12.99
CA LYS A 403 -15.51 25.04 11.77
C LYS A 403 -16.10 24.39 10.53
N LEU A 404 -16.34 23.07 10.59
CA LEU A 404 -16.86 22.28 9.48
C LEU A 404 -18.41 22.18 9.49
N ALA A 405 -19.09 22.51 10.59
CA ALA A 405 -20.54 22.40 10.70
C ALA A 405 -21.31 23.07 9.55
N PRO A 406 -20.97 24.29 9.09
CA PRO A 406 -21.69 24.95 7.99
C PRO A 406 -21.52 24.29 6.62
N VAL A 407 -20.53 23.40 6.49
CA VAL A 407 -20.16 22.74 5.25
C VAL A 407 -21.23 21.77 4.76
N VAL A 408 -21.91 21.08 5.69
CA VAL A 408 -22.93 20.07 5.38
C VAL A 408 -24.07 20.68 4.55
N GLY A 409 -24.59 21.86 4.97
CA GLY A 409 -25.63 22.56 4.22
C GLY A 409 -25.19 22.94 2.81
N LEU A 410 -23.95 23.44 2.68
CA LEU A 410 -23.38 23.78 1.35
C LEU A 410 -23.24 22.54 0.46
N LEU A 411 -22.78 21.42 0.98
CA LEU A 411 -22.64 20.17 0.23
C LEU A 411 -23.99 19.63 -0.21
N MET A 412 -25.01 19.67 0.66
CA MET A 412 -26.37 19.27 0.33
C MET A 412 -26.94 20.13 -0.80
N ASP A 413 -26.72 21.45 -0.78
CA ASP A 413 -27.16 22.35 -1.87
C ASP A 413 -26.44 21.99 -3.19
N LYS A 414 -25.17 21.60 -3.14
CA LYS A 414 -24.38 21.20 -4.32
C LYS A 414 -24.69 19.80 -4.84
N MET A 415 -25.28 18.95 -4.03
CA MET A 415 -25.87 17.69 -4.52
C MET A 415 -27.05 17.95 -5.48
N GLU A 416 -27.62 19.14 -5.50
CA GLU A 416 -28.68 19.54 -6.43
C GLU A 416 -28.15 20.30 -7.67
N ASP A 417 -26.83 20.44 -7.84
CA ASP A 417 -26.21 21.11 -8.99
C ASP A 417 -26.60 20.44 -10.32
N PRO A 418 -26.87 21.20 -11.40
CA PRO A 418 -27.20 20.62 -12.69
C PRO A 418 -26.09 19.75 -13.28
N HIS A 419 -24.83 19.99 -12.94
CA HIS A 419 -23.70 19.23 -13.46
C HIS A 419 -23.41 17.99 -12.60
N MET A 420 -23.31 16.80 -13.22
CA MET A 420 -23.14 15.53 -12.50
C MET A 420 -21.82 15.46 -11.70
N GLU A 421 -20.72 16.03 -12.24
CA GLU A 421 -19.43 16.07 -11.56
C GLU A 421 -19.50 16.83 -10.23
N ILE A 422 -20.29 17.90 -10.19
CA ILE A 422 -20.49 18.68 -8.96
C ILE A 422 -21.28 17.85 -7.95
N ARG A 423 -22.35 17.19 -8.41
CA ARG A 423 -23.15 16.33 -7.52
C ARG A 423 -22.34 15.20 -6.95
N GLY A 424 -21.52 14.53 -7.80
CA GLY A 424 -20.62 13.45 -7.37
C GLY A 424 -19.58 13.93 -6.35
N THR A 425 -18.85 15.02 -6.67
CA THR A 425 -17.83 15.58 -5.77
C THR A 425 -18.43 16.04 -4.44
N ALA A 426 -19.62 16.69 -4.47
CA ALA A 426 -20.30 17.11 -3.25
C ALA A 426 -20.72 15.91 -2.38
N THR A 427 -21.19 14.84 -3.01
CA THR A 427 -21.60 13.61 -2.30
C THR A 427 -20.38 12.89 -1.70
N CYS A 428 -19.30 12.77 -2.47
CA CYS A 428 -18.02 12.19 -2.01
C CYS A 428 -17.47 12.98 -0.80
N THR A 429 -17.44 14.31 -0.91
CA THR A 429 -16.98 15.17 0.20
C THR A 429 -17.90 15.06 1.43
N LEU A 430 -19.22 14.90 1.23
CA LEU A 430 -20.16 14.64 2.33
C LEU A 430 -19.86 13.30 3.01
N GLY A 431 -19.53 12.26 2.22
CA GLY A 431 -19.06 10.96 2.75
C GLY A 431 -17.81 11.10 3.62
N GLN A 432 -16.82 11.89 3.19
CA GLN A 432 -15.62 12.19 3.98
C GLN A 432 -15.96 12.93 5.30
N VAL A 433 -16.93 13.86 5.26
CA VAL A 433 -17.44 14.50 6.49
C VAL A 433 -18.02 13.44 7.43
N PHE A 434 -18.80 12.49 6.91
CA PHE A 434 -19.34 11.41 7.74
C PHE A 434 -18.23 10.53 8.32
N GLU A 435 -17.21 10.19 7.56
CA GLU A 435 -16.07 9.41 8.03
C GLU A 435 -15.34 10.11 9.20
N LEU A 436 -15.16 11.42 9.13
CA LEU A 436 -14.52 12.20 10.20
C LEU A 436 -15.33 12.22 11.50
N LEU A 437 -16.66 12.14 11.42
CA LEU A 437 -17.54 12.16 12.59
C LEU A 437 -17.44 10.89 13.46
N HIS A 438 -16.79 9.83 12.95
CA HIS A 438 -16.63 8.56 13.67
C HIS A 438 -15.33 8.48 14.47
N SER A 439 -14.59 9.59 14.61
CA SER A 439 -13.44 9.63 15.49
C SER A 439 -13.87 9.36 16.93
N PRO A 440 -13.24 8.40 17.66
CA PRO A 440 -13.55 8.14 19.05
C PRO A 440 -13.40 9.36 19.99
N ALA A 441 -12.77 10.43 19.49
CA ALA A 441 -12.58 11.68 20.22
C ALA A 441 -13.80 12.59 20.22
N LEU A 442 -14.89 12.24 19.52
CA LEU A 442 -16.07 13.09 19.36
C LEU A 442 -17.19 12.66 20.29
N ASP A 443 -17.34 13.39 21.38
CA ASP A 443 -18.38 13.19 22.37
C ASP A 443 -19.71 13.92 22.02
N LYS A 444 -19.79 14.59 20.86
CA LYS A 444 -20.93 15.45 20.51
C LYS A 444 -21.56 15.05 19.18
N ARG A 445 -22.90 15.11 19.16
CA ARG A 445 -23.69 14.99 17.92
C ARG A 445 -23.38 16.16 17.01
N PHE A 446 -22.95 15.85 15.81
CA PHE A 446 -22.64 16.86 14.80
C PHE A 446 -23.89 17.31 14.04
N PHE A 447 -24.85 16.40 13.82
CA PHE A 447 -26.09 16.70 13.14
C PHE A 447 -27.21 17.05 14.12
N THR A 448 -27.96 18.09 13.78
CA THR A 448 -29.20 18.42 14.49
C THR A 448 -30.31 17.45 14.08
N ASN A 449 -31.38 17.38 14.90
CA ASN A 449 -32.56 16.59 14.55
C ASN A 449 -33.24 17.06 13.25
N GLU A 450 -33.00 18.30 12.80
CA GLU A 450 -33.54 18.86 11.56
C GLU A 450 -32.64 18.53 10.34
N ASP A 451 -31.34 18.44 10.53
CA ASP A 451 -30.39 18.17 9.44
C ASP A 451 -30.46 16.72 8.98
N PHE A 452 -30.62 15.78 9.91
CA PHE A 452 -30.58 14.34 9.61
C PHE A 452 -31.68 13.91 8.60
N PRO A 453 -32.97 14.26 8.75
CA PRO A 453 -33.98 13.94 7.75
C PRO A 453 -33.68 14.55 6.36
N ARG A 454 -33.11 15.75 6.31
CA ARG A 454 -32.71 16.41 5.06
C ARG A 454 -31.57 15.66 4.38
N ILE A 455 -30.56 15.22 5.13
CA ILE A 455 -29.45 14.42 4.64
C ILE A 455 -29.98 13.11 4.06
N MET A 456 -30.84 12.40 4.79
CA MET A 456 -31.40 11.12 4.36
C MET A 456 -32.27 11.25 3.11
N ALA A 457 -33.06 12.32 3.02
CA ALA A 457 -33.86 12.61 1.84
C ALA A 457 -32.97 12.92 0.60
N ALA A 458 -31.92 13.70 0.78
CA ALA A 458 -30.97 14.03 -0.30
C ALA A 458 -30.22 12.78 -0.80
N LEU A 459 -29.70 11.95 0.09
CA LEU A 459 -29.03 10.69 -0.24
C LEU A 459 -29.99 9.73 -0.95
N SER A 460 -31.22 9.54 -0.44
CA SER A 460 -32.22 8.67 -1.06
C SER A 460 -32.61 9.13 -2.47
N LYS A 461 -32.71 10.44 -2.69
CA LYS A 461 -33.01 11.02 -4.00
C LYS A 461 -31.86 10.76 -4.98
N ARG A 462 -30.62 10.97 -4.57
CA ARG A 462 -29.43 10.83 -5.42
C ARG A 462 -28.97 9.40 -5.62
N GLY A 463 -29.42 8.43 -4.85
CA GLY A 463 -29.23 7.00 -5.12
C GLY A 463 -29.82 6.52 -6.44
N LYS A 464 -30.65 7.34 -7.08
CA LYS A 464 -31.26 7.10 -8.41
C LYS A 464 -30.68 8.02 -9.51
N ASP A 465 -29.58 8.69 -9.24
CA ASP A 465 -28.87 9.56 -10.20
C ASP A 465 -28.06 8.70 -11.20
N VAL A 466 -27.19 9.33 -11.99
CA VAL A 466 -26.26 8.61 -12.87
C VAL A 466 -25.34 7.69 -12.07
N PRO A 467 -24.81 6.60 -12.65
CA PRO A 467 -24.03 5.58 -11.92
C PRO A 467 -22.88 6.15 -11.10
N GLU A 468 -22.17 7.14 -11.65
CA GLU A 468 -21.03 7.79 -11.00
C GLU A 468 -21.44 8.49 -9.69
N VAL A 469 -22.54 9.23 -9.71
CA VAL A 469 -23.09 9.91 -8.53
C VAL A 469 -23.67 8.93 -7.54
N SER A 470 -24.40 7.92 -8.05
CA SER A 470 -25.03 6.89 -7.20
C SER A 470 -24.00 6.06 -6.45
N LYS A 471 -22.83 5.82 -7.02
CA LYS A 471 -21.69 5.17 -6.36
C LYS A 471 -21.25 5.98 -5.13
N GLU A 472 -21.02 7.30 -5.32
CA GLU A 472 -20.61 8.19 -4.23
C GLU A 472 -21.69 8.28 -3.14
N VAL A 473 -22.96 8.21 -3.50
CA VAL A 473 -24.07 8.14 -2.53
C VAL A 473 -23.98 6.88 -1.68
N CYS A 474 -23.71 5.73 -2.29
CA CYS A 474 -23.56 4.48 -1.55
C CYS A 474 -22.36 4.53 -0.58
N GLU A 475 -21.24 5.12 -1.00
CA GLU A 475 -20.07 5.33 -0.15
C GLU A 475 -20.39 6.30 1.01
N ALA A 476 -21.09 7.40 0.74
CA ALA A 476 -21.52 8.33 1.79
C ALA A 476 -22.46 7.65 2.82
N ILE A 477 -23.39 6.83 2.34
CA ILE A 477 -24.28 6.05 3.22
C ILE A 477 -23.48 5.03 4.05
N TYR A 478 -22.49 4.37 3.45
CA TYR A 478 -21.60 3.46 4.16
C TYR A 478 -20.90 4.15 5.34
N PHE A 479 -20.26 5.30 5.10
CA PHE A 479 -19.59 6.04 6.16
C PHE A 479 -20.57 6.57 7.21
N LEU A 480 -21.74 7.05 6.78
CA LEU A 480 -22.78 7.49 7.71
C LEU A 480 -23.24 6.33 8.60
N ALA A 481 -23.55 5.17 8.00
CA ALA A 481 -24.02 4.00 8.76
C ALA A 481 -22.97 3.52 9.76
N ARG A 482 -21.70 3.44 9.35
CA ARG A 482 -20.59 3.02 10.20
C ARG A 482 -20.48 3.83 11.49
N GLY A 483 -20.91 5.10 11.50
CA GLY A 483 -20.94 5.92 12.68
C GLY A 483 -21.95 5.53 13.74
N TYR A 484 -22.89 4.71 13.38
CA TYR A 484 -23.85 4.14 14.31
C TYR A 484 -23.44 2.75 14.84
N ASP A 485 -22.24 2.28 14.47
CA ASP A 485 -21.67 1.03 15.00
C ASP A 485 -21.26 1.23 16.46
N VAL A 486 -22.00 0.57 17.33
CA VAL A 486 -21.71 0.57 18.76
C VAL A 486 -20.84 -0.64 19.07
N PRO A 487 -19.60 -0.48 19.56
CA PRO A 487 -18.81 -1.60 20.06
C PRO A 487 -19.64 -2.38 21.09
N ILE A 488 -19.64 -3.69 21.01
CA ILE A 488 -20.23 -4.58 22.02
C ILE A 488 -19.32 -4.51 23.25
N SER A 489 -19.33 -3.39 23.96
CA SER A 489 -18.76 -3.31 25.30
C SER A 489 -19.82 -3.68 26.30
N SER A 490 -19.46 -4.47 27.31
CA SER A 490 -20.32 -5.04 28.34
C SER A 490 -20.99 -4.00 29.26
N GLU A 491 -20.80 -2.73 29.06
CA GLU A 491 -21.49 -1.64 29.75
C GLU A 491 -22.55 -1.03 28.82
N VAL A 492 -23.79 -1.29 29.12
CA VAL A 492 -24.95 -0.78 28.40
C VAL A 492 -25.08 0.72 28.63
N ASP A 493 -24.47 1.50 27.79
CA ASP A 493 -24.69 2.95 27.72
C ASP A 493 -26.03 3.19 27.02
N HIS A 494 -27.07 3.50 27.86
CA HIS A 494 -28.41 3.76 27.35
C HIS A 494 -28.52 4.95 26.38
N SER A 495 -27.51 5.84 26.31
CA SER A 495 -27.48 6.95 25.36
C SER A 495 -27.26 6.48 23.93
N LYS A 496 -26.51 5.41 23.71
CA LYS A 496 -26.22 4.86 22.37
C LYS A 496 -27.38 4.04 21.76
N LYS A 497 -28.29 3.52 22.58
CA LYS A 497 -29.53 2.86 22.15
C LYS A 497 -30.45 3.80 21.37
N LYS A 498 -30.38 5.11 21.67
CA LYS A 498 -31.19 6.16 21.06
C LYS A 498 -30.71 6.57 19.67
N ILE A 499 -29.42 6.34 19.34
CA ILE A 499 -28.81 6.76 18.09
C ILE A 499 -29.22 5.84 16.92
N SER A 500 -29.27 4.51 17.15
CA SER A 500 -29.70 3.58 16.10
C SER A 500 -31.19 3.71 15.75
N SER A 501 -32.02 4.24 16.64
CA SER A 501 -33.44 4.50 16.37
C SER A 501 -33.68 5.69 15.45
N GLU A 502 -32.74 6.63 15.34
CA GLU A 502 -32.84 7.80 14.44
C GLU A 502 -32.70 7.40 12.97
N LEU A 503 -31.93 6.34 12.67
CA LEU A 503 -31.77 5.82 11.29
C LEU A 503 -32.98 4.96 10.83
N SER A 504 -33.66 4.32 11.77
CA SER A 504 -34.69 3.32 11.49
C SER A 504 -35.82 3.81 10.57
N PRO A 505 -36.40 5.03 10.76
CA PRO A 505 -37.47 5.54 9.87
C PRO A 505 -37.06 5.69 8.42
N PHE A 506 -35.75 5.78 8.13
CA PHE A 506 -35.24 6.04 6.79
C PHE A 506 -34.71 4.78 6.10
N LEU A 507 -34.57 3.67 6.83
CA LEU A 507 -33.90 2.45 6.33
C LEU A 507 -34.54 1.91 5.06
N SER A 508 -35.86 1.83 4.99
CA SER A 508 -36.54 1.32 3.78
C SER A 508 -36.22 2.16 2.53
N GLY A 509 -36.30 3.50 2.65
CA GLY A 509 -36.00 4.41 1.56
C GLY A 509 -34.54 4.38 1.11
N VAL A 510 -33.62 4.26 2.06
CA VAL A 510 -32.18 4.14 1.81
C VAL A 510 -31.84 2.81 1.15
N ILE A 511 -32.38 1.70 1.65
CA ILE A 511 -32.23 0.38 1.04
C ILE A 511 -32.72 0.40 -0.42
N ASP A 512 -33.87 1.03 -0.69
CA ASP A 512 -34.41 1.17 -2.04
C ASP A 512 -33.50 2.00 -2.95
N ALA A 513 -32.93 3.09 -2.44
CA ALA A 513 -31.98 3.91 -3.15
C ALA A 513 -30.69 3.14 -3.50
N ILE A 514 -30.12 2.42 -2.54
CA ILE A 514 -28.91 1.60 -2.73
C ILE A 514 -29.15 0.48 -3.74
N LEU A 515 -30.28 -0.23 -3.62
CA LEU A 515 -30.66 -1.30 -4.56
C LEU A 515 -30.90 -0.75 -5.97
N SER A 516 -31.46 0.45 -6.10
CA SER A 516 -31.61 1.13 -7.39
C SER A 516 -30.24 1.50 -7.97
N ALA A 517 -29.33 2.04 -7.16
CA ALA A 517 -27.95 2.37 -7.58
C ALA A 517 -27.22 1.14 -8.13
N SER A 518 -27.37 -0.02 -7.49
CA SER A 518 -26.74 -1.26 -7.93
C SER A 518 -27.26 -1.81 -9.28
N GLU A 519 -28.35 -1.29 -9.80
CA GLU A 519 -28.96 -1.69 -11.08
C GLU A 519 -28.68 -0.71 -12.24
N LEU A 520 -28.09 0.45 -11.95
CA LEU A 520 -27.92 1.52 -12.95
C LEU A 520 -26.81 1.24 -13.97
N ASP A 521 -25.81 0.45 -13.64
CA ASP A 521 -24.72 0.14 -14.56
C ASP A 521 -25.10 -0.98 -15.54
N LYS A 522 -25.80 -0.59 -16.61
CA LYS A 522 -26.25 -1.49 -17.69
C LYS A 522 -25.18 -1.77 -18.76
N LYS A 523 -24.01 -1.15 -18.69
CA LYS A 523 -22.94 -1.34 -19.70
C LYS A 523 -22.28 -2.71 -19.59
N THR A 524 -22.34 -3.33 -18.42
CA THR A 524 -21.97 -4.74 -18.21
C THR A 524 -23.14 -5.49 -17.59
N PRO A 525 -23.44 -6.74 -17.99
CA PRO A 525 -24.54 -7.51 -17.42
C PRO A 525 -24.48 -7.66 -15.89
N PHE A 526 -23.34 -7.34 -15.27
CA PHE A 526 -23.05 -7.54 -13.85
C PHE A 526 -22.42 -6.34 -13.14
N GLY A 527 -22.47 -5.15 -13.68
CA GLY A 527 -22.13 -3.80 -13.19
C GLY A 527 -21.31 -3.70 -11.90
N LEU A 528 -19.95 -3.75 -11.95
CA LEU A 528 -19.18 -4.01 -10.74
C LEU A 528 -18.80 -2.82 -9.84
N PRO A 529 -18.37 -1.64 -10.32
CA PRO A 529 -17.88 -0.62 -9.38
C PRO A 529 -18.98 -0.04 -8.49
N ALA A 530 -20.13 0.30 -9.07
CA ALA A 530 -21.26 0.82 -8.30
C ALA A 530 -21.92 -0.24 -7.40
N SER A 531 -21.93 -1.51 -7.84
CA SER A 531 -22.48 -2.62 -7.06
C SER A 531 -21.66 -2.91 -5.81
N ALA A 532 -20.32 -2.82 -5.84
CA ALA A 532 -19.48 -3.09 -4.68
C ALA A 532 -19.76 -2.09 -3.55
N SER A 533 -19.77 -0.78 -3.85
CA SER A 533 -20.11 0.27 -2.89
C SER A 533 -21.54 0.12 -2.36
N ALA A 534 -22.50 -0.23 -3.24
CA ALA A 534 -23.89 -0.43 -2.86
C ALA A 534 -24.05 -1.61 -1.89
N TYR A 535 -23.50 -2.77 -2.19
CA TYR A 535 -23.61 -3.93 -1.30
C TYR A 535 -22.80 -3.75 -0.02
N GLY A 536 -21.65 -3.06 -0.05
CA GLY A 536 -20.92 -2.65 1.15
C GLY A 536 -21.75 -1.78 2.08
N ALA A 537 -22.47 -0.79 1.53
CA ALA A 537 -23.40 0.06 2.28
C ALA A 537 -24.56 -0.75 2.89
N LEU A 538 -25.13 -1.72 2.14
CA LEU A 538 -26.17 -2.61 2.67
C LEU A 538 -25.69 -3.45 3.85
N ILE A 539 -24.50 -4.03 3.76
CA ILE A 539 -23.91 -4.82 4.85
C ILE A 539 -23.80 -3.95 6.11
N GLU A 540 -23.30 -2.74 5.96
CA GLU A 540 -23.11 -1.83 7.07
C GLU A 540 -24.45 -1.40 7.70
N ILE A 541 -25.45 -1.07 6.87
CA ILE A 541 -26.81 -0.76 7.35
C ILE A 541 -27.38 -1.94 8.13
N VAL A 542 -27.28 -3.16 7.60
CA VAL A 542 -27.77 -4.35 8.30
C VAL A 542 -27.06 -4.51 9.64
N ARG A 543 -25.74 -4.31 9.66
CA ARG A 543 -24.92 -4.49 10.87
C ARG A 543 -25.30 -3.52 11.98
N VAL A 544 -25.53 -2.24 11.65
CA VAL A 544 -25.86 -1.20 12.65
C VAL A 544 -27.32 -1.16 13.02
N SER A 545 -28.22 -1.78 12.25
CA SER A 545 -29.67 -1.76 12.49
C SER A 545 -30.03 -2.34 13.86
N ASN A 546 -30.96 -1.69 14.55
CA ASN A 546 -31.42 -2.13 15.86
C ASN A 546 -32.60 -3.10 15.74
N MET A 547 -32.43 -4.38 16.10
CA MET A 547 -33.47 -5.42 16.01
C MET A 547 -34.59 -5.30 17.05
N TRP A 548 -34.52 -4.34 17.94
CA TRP A 548 -35.62 -3.96 18.84
C TRP A 548 -36.52 -2.88 18.23
N ASP A 549 -36.14 -2.31 17.10
CA ASP A 549 -36.89 -1.27 16.39
C ASP A 549 -37.69 -1.93 15.26
N PHE A 550 -39.02 -1.74 15.33
CA PHE A 550 -39.96 -2.39 14.41
C PHE A 550 -39.73 -2.02 12.95
N GLU A 551 -39.40 -0.76 12.66
CA GLU A 551 -39.17 -0.28 11.30
C GLU A 551 -37.87 -0.89 10.73
N ALA A 552 -36.81 -0.97 11.52
CA ALA A 552 -35.57 -1.62 11.15
C ALA A 552 -35.75 -3.11 10.84
N VAL A 553 -36.51 -3.81 11.71
CA VAL A 553 -36.79 -5.24 11.53
C VAL A 553 -37.56 -5.46 10.22
N ILE A 554 -38.60 -4.68 9.93
CA ILE A 554 -39.35 -4.80 8.68
C ILE A 554 -38.46 -4.55 7.48
N ALA A 555 -37.64 -3.50 7.50
CA ALA A 555 -36.75 -3.15 6.41
C ALA A 555 -35.73 -4.28 6.09
N ILE A 556 -35.16 -4.90 7.12
CA ILE A 556 -34.20 -6.01 6.97
C ILE A 556 -34.90 -7.29 6.51
N MET A 557 -36.10 -7.57 7.04
CA MET A 557 -36.91 -8.73 6.62
C MET A 557 -37.36 -8.63 5.16
N ASP A 558 -37.67 -7.43 4.64
CA ASP A 558 -38.01 -7.21 3.25
C ASP A 558 -36.77 -7.29 2.34
N LEU A 559 -35.62 -6.88 2.83
CA LEU A 559 -34.36 -6.94 2.08
C LEU A 559 -33.96 -8.39 1.75
N MET A 560 -34.10 -9.32 2.69
CA MET A 560 -33.68 -10.71 2.54
C MET A 560 -34.19 -11.39 1.26
N PRO A 561 -35.51 -11.45 0.98
CA PRO A 561 -36.01 -12.09 -0.25
C PRO A 561 -35.60 -11.34 -1.53
N ARG A 562 -35.32 -10.05 -1.45
CA ARG A 562 -34.85 -9.26 -2.59
C ARG A 562 -33.41 -9.65 -2.98
N ILE A 563 -32.53 -9.84 -1.99
CA ILE A 563 -31.16 -10.30 -2.22
C ILE A 563 -31.14 -11.76 -2.68
N MET A 564 -31.97 -12.63 -2.10
CA MET A 564 -32.10 -14.03 -2.55
C MET A 564 -32.54 -14.12 -4.02
N ARG A 565 -33.48 -13.32 -4.47
CA ARG A 565 -33.89 -13.27 -5.89
C ARG A 565 -32.74 -12.82 -6.79
N ARG A 566 -31.96 -11.82 -6.40
CA ARG A 566 -30.80 -11.35 -7.15
C ARG A 566 -29.71 -12.43 -7.24
N LEU A 567 -29.46 -13.14 -6.14
CA LEU A 567 -28.52 -14.26 -6.15
C LEU A 567 -28.95 -15.37 -7.10
N ASN A 568 -30.23 -15.73 -7.11
CA ASN A 568 -30.77 -16.67 -8.10
C ASN A 568 -30.57 -16.19 -9.54
N THR A 569 -30.88 -14.93 -9.82
CA THR A 569 -30.67 -14.35 -11.16
C THR A 569 -29.20 -14.43 -11.55
N ALA A 570 -28.27 -14.12 -10.63
CA ALA A 570 -26.82 -14.21 -10.87
C ALA A 570 -26.33 -15.65 -11.04
N LEU A 571 -26.99 -16.64 -10.41
CA LEU A 571 -26.70 -18.07 -10.56
C LEU A 571 -27.18 -18.63 -11.89
N ASP A 572 -28.34 -18.18 -12.38
CA ASP A 572 -28.97 -18.67 -13.60
C ASP A 572 -28.45 -17.96 -14.87
N ALA A 573 -27.80 -16.82 -14.73
CA ALA A 573 -27.26 -16.05 -15.84
C ALA A 573 -26.09 -16.75 -16.52
N LYS A 574 -26.06 -16.74 -17.85
CA LYS A 574 -24.94 -17.26 -18.66
C LYS A 574 -23.91 -16.16 -18.90
N ALA A 575 -22.64 -16.43 -18.58
CA ALA A 575 -21.56 -15.54 -18.92
C ALA A 575 -21.20 -15.67 -20.42
N ILE A 576 -21.03 -14.54 -21.10
CA ILE A 576 -20.71 -14.49 -22.53
C ILE A 576 -19.18 -14.36 -22.72
N SER A 577 -18.49 -13.73 -21.78
CA SER A 577 -17.04 -13.50 -21.79
C SER A 577 -16.38 -13.95 -20.49
N SER A 578 -15.04 -13.94 -20.46
CA SER A 578 -14.25 -14.17 -19.24
C SER A 578 -14.54 -13.11 -18.19
N ASP A 579 -14.65 -11.85 -18.62
CA ASP A 579 -14.90 -10.71 -17.74
C ASP A 579 -16.32 -10.79 -17.15
N ASP A 580 -17.31 -11.18 -17.95
CA ASP A 580 -18.67 -11.43 -17.47
C ASP A 580 -18.71 -12.55 -16.42
N LYS A 581 -17.89 -13.60 -16.63
CA LYS A 581 -17.79 -14.70 -15.65
C LYS A 581 -17.21 -14.17 -14.33
N THR A 582 -16.13 -13.40 -14.38
CA THR A 582 -15.49 -12.81 -13.21
C THR A 582 -16.43 -11.85 -12.49
N ASN A 583 -17.08 -10.96 -13.24
CA ASN A 583 -18.03 -9.99 -12.70
C ASN A 583 -19.22 -10.66 -12.02
N ARG A 584 -19.78 -11.70 -12.65
CA ARG A 584 -20.85 -12.51 -12.07
C ARG A 584 -20.42 -13.18 -10.75
N GLN A 585 -19.23 -13.75 -10.70
CA GLN A 585 -18.71 -14.40 -9.50
C GLN A 585 -18.47 -13.38 -8.37
N ASN A 586 -17.97 -12.19 -8.70
CA ASN A 586 -17.84 -11.09 -7.73
C ASN A 586 -19.20 -10.63 -7.20
N LEU A 587 -20.21 -10.52 -8.07
CA LEU A 587 -21.58 -10.20 -7.66
C LEU A 587 -22.15 -11.28 -6.73
N GLN A 588 -21.92 -12.56 -7.04
CA GLN A 588 -22.34 -13.68 -6.17
C GLN A 588 -21.67 -13.57 -4.78
N ALA A 589 -20.40 -13.23 -4.73
CA ALA A 589 -19.69 -13.02 -3.48
C ALA A 589 -20.32 -11.89 -2.63
N LEU A 590 -20.60 -10.74 -3.25
CA LEU A 590 -21.23 -9.60 -2.58
C LEU A 590 -22.64 -9.93 -2.06
N LEU A 591 -23.45 -10.63 -2.85
CA LEU A 591 -24.80 -11.05 -2.46
C LEU A 591 -24.78 -12.07 -1.32
N CYS A 592 -23.83 -13.00 -1.32
CA CYS A 592 -23.61 -13.93 -0.21
C CYS A 592 -23.20 -13.19 1.07
N ASP A 593 -22.36 -12.15 0.96
CA ASP A 593 -21.92 -11.36 2.11
C ASP A 593 -23.07 -10.55 2.73
N VAL A 594 -23.95 -9.96 1.90
CA VAL A 594 -25.18 -9.31 2.40
C VAL A 594 -26.11 -10.30 3.08
N LEU A 595 -26.33 -11.49 2.49
CA LEU A 595 -27.15 -12.53 3.11
C LEU A 595 -26.53 -13.02 4.42
N HIS A 596 -25.21 -13.18 4.48
CA HIS A 596 -24.49 -13.51 5.71
C HIS A 596 -24.80 -12.49 6.80
N ALA A 597 -24.67 -11.20 6.52
CA ALA A 597 -24.97 -10.14 7.49
C ALA A 597 -26.45 -10.16 7.95
N ILE A 598 -27.40 -10.36 7.02
CA ILE A 598 -28.82 -10.48 7.33
C ILE A 598 -29.10 -11.70 8.22
N ILE A 599 -28.53 -12.86 7.88
CA ILE A 599 -28.71 -14.10 8.63
C ILE A 599 -28.17 -13.95 10.05
N GLU A 600 -26.96 -13.40 10.21
CA GLU A 600 -26.41 -13.13 11.54
C GLU A 600 -27.27 -12.18 12.35
N LYS A 601 -27.76 -11.11 11.72
CA LYS A 601 -28.56 -10.10 12.40
C LYS A 601 -29.93 -10.61 12.82
N LEU A 602 -30.68 -11.26 11.93
CA LEU A 602 -32.01 -11.84 12.23
C LEU A 602 -31.89 -13.11 13.05
N GLY A 603 -30.90 -13.98 12.77
CA GLY A 603 -30.70 -15.24 13.47
C GLY A 603 -30.42 -15.09 14.96
N ASN A 604 -29.76 -14.00 15.34
CA ASN A 604 -29.48 -13.64 16.73
C ASN A 604 -30.61 -12.80 17.38
N SER A 605 -31.74 -12.65 16.72
CA SER A 605 -32.87 -11.84 17.18
C SER A 605 -34.12 -12.69 17.45
N LEU A 606 -35.18 -12.05 17.98
CA LEU A 606 -36.50 -12.67 18.12
C LEU A 606 -37.15 -13.07 16.77
N HIS A 607 -36.55 -12.71 15.67
CA HIS A 607 -37.08 -12.90 14.31
C HIS A 607 -36.36 -14.02 13.54
N ALA A 608 -35.61 -14.88 14.26
CA ALA A 608 -34.88 -16.03 13.68
C ALA A 608 -35.75 -16.98 12.86
N ASP A 609 -37.07 -17.04 13.15
CA ASP A 609 -38.00 -17.88 12.40
C ASP A 609 -38.08 -17.52 10.93
N LYS A 610 -37.88 -16.25 10.53
CA LYS A 610 -37.85 -15.83 9.13
C LYS A 610 -36.64 -16.39 8.38
N VAL A 611 -35.52 -16.50 9.05
CA VAL A 611 -34.33 -17.17 8.50
C VAL A 611 -34.59 -18.66 8.32
N ARG A 612 -35.22 -19.30 9.33
CA ARG A 612 -35.57 -20.73 9.31
C ARG A 612 -36.55 -21.06 8.17
N GLU A 613 -37.56 -20.22 7.95
CA GLU A 613 -38.54 -20.38 6.85
C GLU A 613 -37.84 -20.40 5.46
N SER A 614 -36.75 -19.63 5.29
CA SER A 614 -36.01 -19.48 4.04
C SER A 614 -34.77 -20.39 3.93
N ALA A 615 -34.46 -21.16 4.98
CA ALA A 615 -33.19 -21.87 5.14
C ALA A 615 -32.89 -22.86 3.99
N GLN A 616 -33.92 -23.62 3.54
CA GLN A 616 -33.75 -24.59 2.46
C GLN A 616 -33.37 -23.90 1.14
N SER A 617 -34.03 -22.79 0.80
CA SER A 617 -33.73 -22.04 -0.42
C SER A 617 -32.33 -21.41 -0.35
N MET A 618 -31.94 -20.83 0.79
CA MET A 618 -30.63 -20.25 1.01
C MET A 618 -29.52 -21.32 0.95
N SER A 619 -29.71 -22.47 1.60
CA SER A 619 -28.77 -23.59 1.54
C SER A 619 -28.48 -23.99 0.09
N LEU A 620 -29.52 -24.15 -0.71
CA LEU A 620 -29.36 -24.54 -2.11
C LEU A 620 -28.61 -23.46 -2.91
N GLN A 621 -28.92 -22.17 -2.69
CA GLN A 621 -28.24 -21.06 -3.37
C GLN A 621 -26.76 -21.00 -3.01
N PHE A 622 -26.41 -21.06 -1.73
CA PHE A 622 -25.02 -21.04 -1.27
C PHE A 622 -24.23 -22.24 -1.78
N CYS A 623 -24.81 -23.45 -1.73
CA CYS A 623 -24.17 -24.63 -2.28
C CYS A 623 -23.91 -24.51 -3.80
N ARG A 624 -24.83 -23.91 -4.56
CA ARG A 624 -24.59 -23.61 -5.98
C ARG A 624 -23.44 -22.61 -6.18
N VAL A 625 -23.29 -21.60 -5.31
CA VAL A 625 -22.12 -20.68 -5.35
C VAL A 625 -20.82 -21.43 -5.07
N LEU A 626 -20.81 -22.41 -4.15
CA LEU A 626 -19.61 -23.25 -3.88
C LEU A 626 -19.10 -24.02 -5.11
N THR A 627 -19.90 -24.21 -6.15
CA THR A 627 -19.44 -24.87 -7.40
C THR A 627 -18.67 -23.95 -8.34
N CYS A 628 -18.61 -22.64 -8.08
CA CYS A 628 -17.88 -21.70 -8.92
C CYS A 628 -16.36 -21.81 -8.72
N ASP A 629 -15.56 -21.29 -9.69
CA ASP A 629 -14.08 -21.33 -9.63
C ASP A 629 -13.49 -20.13 -8.86
N CYS A 630 -14.32 -19.24 -8.31
CA CYS A 630 -13.88 -18.06 -7.58
C CYS A 630 -13.77 -18.36 -6.08
N SER A 631 -12.55 -18.31 -5.54
CA SER A 631 -12.31 -18.56 -4.11
C SER A 631 -13.06 -17.58 -3.23
N THR A 632 -13.09 -16.30 -3.57
CA THR A 632 -13.78 -15.25 -2.80
C THR A 632 -15.29 -15.54 -2.69
N ALA A 633 -15.93 -15.92 -3.81
CA ALA A 633 -17.37 -16.25 -3.79
C ALA A 633 -17.65 -17.50 -2.95
N CYS A 634 -16.80 -18.53 -3.05
CA CYS A 634 -16.89 -19.73 -2.24
C CYS A 634 -16.73 -19.41 -0.74
N ASP A 635 -15.77 -18.56 -0.37
CA ASP A 635 -15.53 -18.16 1.02
C ASP A 635 -16.73 -17.41 1.61
N LYS A 636 -17.32 -16.48 0.85
CA LYS A 636 -18.50 -15.73 1.29
C LYS A 636 -19.74 -16.63 1.41
N ALA A 637 -19.92 -17.57 0.48
CA ALA A 637 -21.00 -18.56 0.57
C ALA A 637 -20.80 -19.49 1.77
N ALA A 638 -19.57 -19.92 2.06
CA ALA A 638 -19.26 -20.74 3.23
C ALA A 638 -19.61 -20.01 4.54
N LEU A 639 -19.17 -18.74 4.69
CA LEU A 639 -19.52 -17.94 5.86
C LEU A 639 -21.04 -17.81 6.05
N ALA A 640 -21.77 -17.61 4.94
CA ALA A 640 -23.24 -17.53 4.98
C ALA A 640 -23.87 -18.87 5.41
N ILE A 641 -23.31 -20.01 4.99
CA ILE A 641 -23.73 -21.35 5.45
C ILE A 641 -23.48 -21.50 6.95
N GLY A 642 -22.32 -21.10 7.45
CA GLY A 642 -22.01 -21.15 8.88
C GLY A 642 -22.97 -20.30 9.73
N ALA A 643 -23.28 -19.10 9.28
CA ALA A 643 -24.27 -18.24 9.91
C ALA A 643 -25.67 -18.87 9.88
N LEU A 644 -26.04 -19.49 8.74
CA LEU A 644 -27.32 -20.17 8.58
C LEU A 644 -27.43 -21.37 9.54
N ALA A 645 -26.37 -22.15 9.68
CA ALA A 645 -26.34 -23.26 10.62
C ALA A 645 -26.58 -22.77 12.06
N ARG A 646 -25.91 -21.70 12.48
CA ARG A 646 -26.15 -21.07 13.81
C ARG A 646 -27.59 -20.59 13.99
N ALA A 647 -28.18 -19.95 12.99
CA ALA A 647 -29.54 -19.41 13.06
C ALA A 647 -30.62 -20.50 13.07
N VAL A 648 -30.39 -21.58 12.36
CA VAL A 648 -31.32 -22.75 12.29
C VAL A 648 -31.17 -23.66 13.51
N GLY A 649 -29.94 -23.79 14.02
CA GLY A 649 -29.60 -24.66 15.14
C GLY A 649 -29.64 -26.15 14.73
N PRO A 650 -30.00 -27.07 15.65
CA PRO A 650 -29.96 -28.51 15.39
C PRO A 650 -30.80 -28.98 14.18
N LYS A 651 -31.87 -28.26 13.82
CA LYS A 651 -32.65 -28.51 12.60
C LYS A 651 -31.85 -28.29 11.30
N PHE A 652 -30.64 -27.73 11.37
CA PHE A 652 -29.77 -27.65 10.20
C PHE A 652 -29.40 -29.04 9.66
N LEU A 653 -29.55 -30.08 10.46
CA LEU A 653 -29.41 -31.48 10.02
C LEU A 653 -30.26 -31.78 8.77
N ASP A 654 -31.45 -31.21 8.66
CA ASP A 654 -32.34 -31.39 7.50
C ASP A 654 -31.76 -30.86 6.20
N HIS A 655 -30.77 -29.94 6.29
CA HIS A 655 -30.07 -29.30 5.17
C HIS A 655 -28.74 -29.99 4.84
N MET A 656 -28.25 -30.90 5.69
CA MET A 656 -26.98 -31.58 5.48
C MET A 656 -26.91 -32.39 4.18
N PRO A 657 -27.98 -33.08 3.70
CA PRO A 657 -27.93 -33.78 2.42
C PRO A 657 -27.60 -32.88 1.23
N ILE A 658 -28.10 -31.62 1.25
CA ILE A 658 -27.78 -30.62 0.22
C ILE A 658 -26.31 -30.19 0.36
N PHE A 659 -25.85 -29.95 1.59
CA PHE A 659 -24.48 -29.52 1.84
C PHE A 659 -23.46 -30.61 1.47
N LEU A 660 -23.70 -31.85 1.84
CA LEU A 660 -22.82 -32.97 1.57
C LEU A 660 -22.67 -33.26 0.06
N GLN A 661 -23.70 -33.02 -0.73
CA GLN A 661 -23.62 -33.15 -2.20
C GLN A 661 -22.51 -32.28 -2.81
N TYR A 662 -22.20 -31.14 -2.19
CA TYR A 662 -21.21 -30.16 -2.67
C TYR A 662 -19.93 -30.13 -1.82
N TYR A 663 -19.93 -30.83 -0.67
CA TYR A 663 -18.87 -30.83 0.32
C TYR A 663 -17.55 -31.40 -0.21
N SER A 664 -17.61 -32.51 -0.93
CA SER A 664 -16.42 -33.20 -1.45
C SER A 664 -15.73 -32.46 -2.60
N VAL A 665 -16.42 -31.52 -3.25
CA VAL A 665 -15.92 -30.88 -4.49
C VAL A 665 -14.83 -29.85 -4.22
N LYS A 666 -14.82 -29.19 -3.06
CA LYS A 666 -13.85 -28.08 -2.82
C LYS A 666 -13.50 -27.85 -1.34
N LEU A 667 -12.71 -28.70 -0.77
CA LEU A 667 -11.91 -28.37 0.42
C LEU A 667 -10.74 -27.45 0.01
N PHE A 668 -10.93 -26.14 -0.11
CA PHE A 668 -9.87 -25.30 -0.67
C PHE A 668 -9.54 -24.02 0.12
N SER A 669 -10.30 -23.68 1.17
CA SER A 669 -10.03 -22.48 1.93
C SER A 669 -10.04 -22.70 3.44
N PRO A 670 -9.20 -21.95 4.18
CA PRO A 670 -9.23 -21.93 5.65
C PRO A 670 -10.61 -21.58 6.22
N ILE A 671 -11.32 -20.67 5.57
CA ILE A 671 -12.67 -20.22 5.97
C ILE A 671 -13.67 -21.37 5.91
N TYR A 672 -13.59 -22.18 4.88
CA TYR A 672 -14.49 -23.34 4.73
C TYR A 672 -14.30 -24.36 5.87
N LEU A 673 -13.05 -24.57 6.31
CA LEU A 673 -12.74 -25.46 7.42
C LEU A 673 -13.26 -24.92 8.77
N GLU A 674 -13.23 -23.60 8.96
CA GLU A 674 -13.83 -22.95 10.13
C GLU A 674 -15.36 -23.14 10.16
N VAL A 675 -16.01 -23.06 8.99
CA VAL A 675 -17.45 -23.31 8.86
C VAL A 675 -17.80 -24.75 9.17
N ILE A 676 -16.98 -25.71 8.78
CA ILE A 676 -17.14 -27.14 9.15
C ILE A 676 -17.12 -27.28 10.67
N GLY A 677 -16.12 -26.71 11.35
CA GLY A 677 -16.06 -26.69 12.81
C GLY A 677 -17.33 -26.09 13.42
N THR A 678 -17.85 -24.99 12.85
CA THR A 678 -19.10 -24.37 13.27
C THR A 678 -20.30 -25.31 13.12
N ILE A 679 -20.42 -26.02 12.00
CA ILE A 679 -21.53 -26.97 11.76
C ILE A 679 -21.47 -28.10 12.79
N PHE A 680 -20.31 -28.68 13.03
CA PHE A 680 -20.15 -29.71 14.09
C PHE A 680 -20.55 -29.17 15.46
N HIS A 681 -20.16 -27.95 15.79
CA HIS A 681 -20.49 -27.34 17.08
C HIS A 681 -22.00 -27.10 17.24
N VAL A 682 -22.69 -26.68 16.16
CA VAL A 682 -24.13 -26.42 16.17
C VAL A 682 -24.95 -27.68 16.26
N LEU A 683 -24.55 -28.75 15.56
CA LEU A 683 -25.30 -29.99 15.50
C LEU A 683 -24.94 -30.95 16.66
N GLY A 684 -23.73 -30.84 17.22
CA GLY A 684 -23.28 -31.75 18.28
C GLY A 684 -23.45 -33.20 17.86
N ASP A 685 -24.04 -34.04 18.72
CA ASP A 685 -24.26 -35.46 18.45
C ASP A 685 -25.25 -35.73 17.29
N GLU A 686 -26.06 -34.77 16.88
CA GLU A 686 -26.99 -34.92 15.75
C GLU A 686 -26.28 -35.11 14.42
N ILE A 687 -24.99 -34.66 14.28
CA ILE A 687 -24.19 -34.80 13.05
C ILE A 687 -23.67 -36.22 12.80
N LEU A 688 -23.74 -37.11 13.79
CA LEU A 688 -23.13 -38.44 13.73
C LEU A 688 -23.45 -39.24 12.45
N PRO A 689 -24.68 -39.17 11.90
CA PRO A 689 -24.97 -39.87 10.63
C PRO A 689 -24.11 -39.40 9.43
N CYS A 690 -23.54 -38.20 9.49
CA CYS A 690 -22.75 -37.59 8.42
C CYS A 690 -21.27 -37.47 8.80
N CYS A 691 -20.89 -37.83 10.02
CA CYS A 691 -19.57 -37.56 10.58
C CYS A 691 -18.44 -38.25 9.81
N ASP A 692 -18.59 -39.52 9.52
CA ASP A 692 -17.55 -40.33 8.87
C ASP A 692 -17.23 -39.80 7.47
N ASP A 693 -18.26 -39.50 6.66
CA ASP A 693 -18.09 -38.92 5.32
C ASP A 693 -17.32 -37.60 5.38
N MET A 694 -17.62 -36.75 6.38
CA MET A 694 -16.95 -35.49 6.56
C MET A 694 -15.49 -35.64 7.03
N MET A 695 -15.25 -36.59 7.92
CA MET A 695 -13.90 -36.90 8.41
C MET A 695 -13.00 -37.47 7.31
N ASP A 696 -13.52 -38.33 6.43
CA ASP A 696 -12.77 -38.87 5.31
C ASP A 696 -12.26 -37.81 4.36
N VAL A 697 -13.11 -36.82 4.02
CA VAL A 697 -12.70 -35.68 3.19
C VAL A 697 -11.62 -34.82 3.88
N LEU A 698 -11.69 -34.64 5.21
CA LEU A 698 -10.65 -33.95 5.98
C LEU A 698 -9.32 -34.70 5.96
N TYR A 699 -9.37 -36.04 6.10
CA TYR A 699 -8.16 -36.86 6.00
C TYR A 699 -7.51 -36.77 4.61
N GLU A 700 -8.27 -36.79 3.53
CA GLU A 700 -7.75 -36.57 2.18
C GLU A 700 -7.11 -35.17 2.03
N GLY A 701 -7.73 -34.16 2.63
CA GLY A 701 -7.26 -32.76 2.62
C GLY A 701 -5.89 -32.57 3.26
N LEU A 702 -5.48 -33.40 4.22
CA LEU A 702 -4.17 -33.37 4.86
C LEU A 702 -2.99 -33.55 3.89
N SER A 703 -3.24 -34.10 2.71
CA SER A 703 -2.24 -34.20 1.63
C SER A 703 -1.85 -32.83 1.03
N LYS A 704 -2.67 -31.77 1.26
CA LYS A 704 -2.47 -30.42 0.74
C LYS A 704 -1.75 -29.55 1.79
N PRO A 705 -0.46 -29.18 1.59
CA PRO A 705 0.31 -28.46 2.62
C PRO A 705 -0.38 -27.18 3.11
N LYS A 706 -0.94 -26.37 2.20
CA LYS A 706 -1.59 -25.10 2.52
C LYS A 706 -2.81 -25.22 3.44
N LEU A 707 -3.49 -26.35 3.46
CA LEU A 707 -4.69 -26.59 4.29
C LEU A 707 -4.41 -27.36 5.57
N LYS A 708 -3.26 -28.03 5.63
CA LYS A 708 -2.91 -28.94 6.72
C LYS A 708 -3.00 -28.29 8.11
N PRO A 709 -2.49 -27.05 8.33
CA PRO A 709 -2.61 -26.40 9.64
C PRO A 709 -4.05 -26.21 10.10
N GLN A 710 -4.93 -25.81 9.18
CA GLN A 710 -6.33 -25.50 9.46
C GLN A 710 -7.16 -26.78 9.63
N ILE A 711 -6.87 -27.84 8.85
CA ILE A 711 -7.51 -29.15 9.02
C ILE A 711 -7.17 -29.73 10.39
N LEU A 712 -5.91 -29.61 10.81
CA LEU A 712 -5.52 -30.07 12.15
C LEU A 712 -6.26 -29.29 13.24
N ALA A 713 -6.38 -27.97 13.13
CA ALA A 713 -7.16 -27.16 14.06
C ALA A 713 -8.64 -27.59 14.06
N CYS A 714 -9.24 -27.87 12.90
CA CYS A 714 -10.62 -28.30 12.74
C CYS A 714 -10.90 -29.61 13.50
N PHE A 715 -9.95 -30.54 13.54
CA PHE A 715 -10.12 -31.78 14.36
C PHE A 715 -10.32 -31.47 15.85
N GLY A 716 -9.69 -30.38 16.35
CA GLY A 716 -9.92 -29.94 17.73
C GLY A 716 -11.35 -29.46 17.97
N GLU A 717 -11.90 -28.69 17.03
CA GLU A 717 -13.28 -28.20 17.10
C GLU A 717 -14.29 -29.37 16.98
N ILE A 718 -14.02 -30.35 16.11
CA ILE A 718 -14.83 -31.56 15.97
C ILE A 718 -14.79 -32.37 17.26
N ALA A 719 -13.61 -32.58 17.83
CA ALA A 719 -13.47 -33.32 19.10
C ALA A 719 -14.23 -32.64 20.25
N LEU A 720 -14.23 -31.30 20.28
CA LEU A 720 -14.97 -30.53 21.25
C LEU A 720 -16.48 -30.69 21.07
N ALA A 721 -16.96 -30.80 19.83
CA ALA A 721 -18.37 -30.88 19.49
C ALA A 721 -18.99 -32.26 19.78
N ILE A 722 -18.33 -33.35 19.35
CA ILE A 722 -18.88 -34.74 19.43
C ILE A 722 -18.15 -35.66 20.43
N GLY A 723 -17.27 -35.08 21.23
CA GLY A 723 -16.62 -35.63 22.44
C GLY A 723 -16.42 -37.14 22.43
N LYS A 724 -17.39 -37.88 23.00
CA LYS A 724 -17.32 -39.32 23.18
C LYS A 724 -17.18 -40.09 21.86
N HIS A 725 -17.94 -39.71 20.83
CA HIS A 725 -17.87 -40.36 19.52
C HIS A 725 -16.50 -40.15 18.87
N PHE A 726 -15.96 -38.93 18.96
CA PHE A 726 -14.62 -38.63 18.48
C PHE A 726 -13.56 -39.49 19.19
N GLU A 727 -13.73 -39.69 20.51
CA GLU A 727 -12.81 -40.49 21.30
C GLU A 727 -12.81 -41.96 20.86
N GLU A 728 -14.00 -42.55 20.63
CA GLU A 728 -14.14 -43.93 20.27
C GLU A 728 -13.68 -44.23 18.84
N TYR A 729 -13.95 -43.39 17.87
CA TYR A 729 -13.78 -43.67 16.44
C TYR A 729 -12.65 -42.92 15.75
N HIS A 730 -12.33 -41.70 16.15
CA HIS A 730 -11.41 -40.83 15.41
C HIS A 730 -10.12 -40.51 16.15
N LEU A 731 -10.10 -40.53 17.48
CA LEU A 731 -8.98 -40.07 18.30
C LEU A 731 -7.65 -40.72 17.92
N GLN A 732 -7.60 -42.03 17.71
CA GLN A 732 -6.36 -42.72 17.41
C GLN A 732 -5.78 -42.29 16.05
N ALA A 733 -6.63 -42.16 15.03
CA ALA A 733 -6.26 -41.76 13.70
C ALA A 733 -5.71 -40.27 13.71
N VAL A 734 -6.46 -39.40 14.38
CA VAL A 734 -6.07 -37.98 14.47
C VAL A 734 -4.78 -37.80 15.27
N ARG A 735 -4.60 -38.47 16.40
CA ARG A 735 -3.34 -38.44 17.18
C ARG A 735 -2.13 -38.86 16.31
N LYS A 736 -2.29 -39.91 15.49
CA LYS A 736 -1.23 -40.32 14.56
C LYS A 736 -0.91 -39.22 13.57
N LYS A 737 -1.90 -38.54 12.99
CA LYS A 737 -1.73 -37.42 12.05
C LYS A 737 -1.10 -36.19 12.70
N LEU A 738 -1.43 -35.89 13.94
CA LEU A 738 -0.80 -34.82 14.72
C LEU A 738 0.68 -35.11 14.95
N LYS A 739 1.03 -36.33 15.35
CA LYS A 739 2.43 -36.74 15.52
C LYS A 739 3.23 -36.71 14.20
N GLU A 740 2.63 -37.19 13.11
CA GLU A 740 3.21 -37.10 11.78
C GLU A 740 3.47 -35.62 11.40
N ALA A 741 2.53 -34.73 11.67
CA ALA A 741 2.64 -33.31 11.35
C ALA A 741 3.67 -32.58 12.22
N ALA A 742 3.90 -33.04 13.44
CA ALA A 742 4.91 -32.45 14.36
C ALA A 742 6.37 -32.73 13.92
N ASN A 743 6.62 -33.66 12.98
CA ASN A 743 7.98 -34.01 12.57
C ASN A 743 8.58 -32.95 11.62
N PRO A 744 9.77 -32.40 11.94
CA PRO A 744 10.45 -31.36 11.14
C PRO A 744 10.72 -31.72 9.68
N ARG A 745 10.82 -33.02 9.34
CA ARG A 745 11.03 -33.47 7.95
C ARG A 745 9.92 -33.10 6.97
N TYR A 746 8.72 -32.72 7.45
CA TYR A 746 7.61 -32.30 6.60
C TYR A 746 7.71 -30.84 6.09
N TYR A 747 8.68 -30.08 6.58
CA TYR A 747 8.94 -28.69 6.12
C TYR A 747 9.89 -28.63 4.91
N ALA A 748 10.44 -29.76 4.46
CA ALA A 748 11.52 -29.81 3.47
C ALA A 748 11.14 -29.30 2.07
N ASN A 749 9.85 -29.20 1.77
CA ASN A 749 9.34 -28.86 0.44
C ASN A 749 8.72 -27.46 0.32
N VAL A 750 8.94 -26.58 1.32
CA VAL A 750 8.44 -25.19 1.32
C VAL A 750 9.62 -24.27 1.02
N SER A 751 9.42 -23.16 0.33
CA SER A 751 10.47 -22.15 0.06
C SER A 751 11.06 -21.61 1.37
N ASP A 752 12.33 -21.21 1.38
CA ASP A 752 13.01 -20.84 2.63
C ASP A 752 12.40 -19.62 3.33
N GLU A 753 11.86 -18.67 2.57
CA GLU A 753 11.13 -17.50 3.10
C GLU A 753 9.78 -17.86 3.73
N ASP A 754 9.07 -18.84 3.16
CA ASP A 754 7.75 -19.27 3.63
C ASP A 754 7.82 -20.34 4.74
N LYS A 755 8.97 -20.98 4.97
CA LYS A 755 9.12 -22.08 5.94
C LYS A 755 8.80 -21.67 7.37
N VAL A 756 9.25 -20.49 7.78
CA VAL A 756 9.05 -20.01 9.16
C VAL A 756 7.56 -19.75 9.42
N ASP A 757 6.88 -19.06 8.50
CA ASP A 757 5.46 -18.74 8.64
C ASP A 757 4.58 -19.99 8.56
N TYR A 758 4.86 -20.88 7.62
CA TYR A 758 4.14 -22.15 7.51
C TYR A 758 4.38 -23.02 8.74
N GLY A 759 5.62 -23.09 9.25
CA GLY A 759 5.95 -23.80 10.47
C GLY A 759 5.16 -23.28 11.67
N ASN A 760 5.07 -21.98 11.83
CA ASN A 760 4.29 -21.33 12.89
C ASN A 760 2.79 -21.62 12.77
N GLN A 761 2.24 -21.56 11.56
CA GLN A 761 0.84 -21.90 11.31
C GLN A 761 0.56 -23.37 11.65
N LEU A 762 1.47 -24.27 11.30
CA LEU A 762 1.32 -25.70 11.59
C LEU A 762 1.39 -26.00 13.09
N ARG A 763 2.35 -25.38 13.79
CA ARG A 763 2.47 -25.46 15.26
C ARG A 763 1.18 -24.94 15.93
N GLN A 764 0.67 -23.80 15.46
CA GLN A 764 -0.61 -23.26 15.95
C GLN A 764 -1.79 -24.20 15.71
N GLY A 765 -1.87 -24.79 14.51
CA GLY A 765 -2.91 -25.78 14.17
C GLY A 765 -2.85 -27.00 15.07
N ILE A 766 -1.65 -27.54 15.33
CA ILE A 766 -1.44 -28.69 16.22
C ILE A 766 -1.83 -28.33 17.67
N CYS A 767 -1.44 -27.16 18.19
CA CYS A 767 -1.81 -26.71 19.52
C CYS A 767 -3.34 -26.56 19.68
N LYS A 768 -4.01 -25.98 18.68
CA LYS A 768 -5.47 -25.85 18.66
C LYS A 768 -6.15 -27.22 18.66
N ALA A 769 -5.63 -28.16 17.87
CA ALA A 769 -6.12 -29.55 17.84
C ALA A 769 -6.03 -30.20 19.22
N TYR A 770 -4.87 -30.21 19.84
CA TYR A 770 -4.68 -30.79 21.17
C TYR A 770 -5.55 -30.13 22.23
N SER A 771 -5.67 -28.79 22.19
CA SER A 771 -6.52 -28.05 23.13
C SER A 771 -7.99 -28.43 22.99
N GLY A 772 -8.52 -28.52 21.76
CA GLY A 772 -9.89 -28.94 21.51
C GLY A 772 -10.14 -30.38 21.92
N ILE A 773 -9.23 -31.28 21.56
CA ILE A 773 -9.32 -32.73 21.90
C ILE A 773 -9.32 -32.92 23.43
N LEU A 774 -8.40 -32.29 24.18
CA LEU A 774 -8.32 -32.39 25.63
C LEU A 774 -9.58 -31.86 26.33
N ARG A 775 -10.23 -30.84 25.79
CA ARG A 775 -11.48 -30.29 26.31
C ARG A 775 -12.70 -31.14 25.95
N GLY A 776 -12.66 -31.83 24.79
CA GLY A 776 -13.75 -32.65 24.30
C GLY A 776 -13.80 -34.07 24.92
N ILE A 777 -12.62 -34.65 25.25
CA ILE A 777 -12.53 -36.00 25.81
C ILE A 777 -12.96 -36.04 27.26
N LYS A 778 -13.79 -37.04 27.61
CA LYS A 778 -14.28 -37.24 28.99
C LYS A 778 -13.54 -38.35 29.72
N ASP A 779 -12.92 -39.31 28.98
CA ASP A 779 -12.16 -40.40 29.62
C ASP A 779 -10.78 -39.91 30.05
N GLN A 780 -10.53 -40.04 31.37
CA GLN A 780 -9.28 -39.58 31.98
C GLN A 780 -8.03 -40.26 31.41
N LYS A 781 -8.15 -41.55 31.05
CA LYS A 781 -7.04 -42.38 30.53
C LYS A 781 -6.65 -41.94 29.10
N SER A 782 -7.63 -41.66 28.27
CA SER A 782 -7.43 -41.12 26.93
C SER A 782 -6.90 -39.67 26.98
N GLY A 783 -7.43 -38.86 27.90
CA GLY A 783 -6.95 -37.51 28.14
C GLY A 783 -5.47 -37.41 28.55
N LEU A 784 -5.02 -38.34 29.44
CA LEU A 784 -3.61 -38.42 29.85
C LEU A 784 -2.67 -38.78 28.68
N LYS A 785 -3.11 -39.63 27.76
CA LYS A 785 -2.30 -39.97 26.57
C LYS A 785 -2.17 -38.77 25.62
N VAL A 786 -3.24 -38.03 25.43
CA VAL A 786 -3.24 -36.83 24.57
C VAL A 786 -2.40 -35.71 25.21
N ALA A 787 -2.49 -35.53 26.53
CA ALA A 787 -1.67 -34.59 27.27
C ALA A 787 -0.16 -34.92 27.16
N ALA A 788 0.19 -36.22 27.24
CA ALA A 788 1.56 -36.68 27.06
C ALA A 788 2.09 -36.33 25.63
N ASP A 789 1.26 -36.55 24.61
CA ASP A 789 1.63 -36.21 23.21
C ASP A 789 1.83 -34.69 23.03
N LEU A 790 1.02 -33.87 23.72
CA LEU A 790 1.16 -32.42 23.68
C LEU A 790 2.45 -31.94 24.36
N VAL A 791 2.80 -32.56 25.52
CA VAL A 791 4.05 -32.21 26.22
C VAL A 791 5.25 -32.57 25.35
N GLU A 792 5.27 -33.78 24.75
CA GLU A 792 6.31 -34.21 23.81
C GLU A 792 6.46 -33.22 22.64
N PHE A 793 5.33 -32.73 22.11
CA PHE A 793 5.34 -31.73 21.05
C PHE A 793 5.92 -30.39 21.48
N ILE A 794 5.54 -29.88 22.67
CA ILE A 794 6.01 -28.58 23.20
C ILE A 794 7.52 -28.65 23.48
N GLU A 795 8.01 -29.76 24.06
CA GLU A 795 9.43 -30.00 24.30
C GLU A 795 10.23 -29.97 22.99
N ALA A 796 9.74 -30.68 21.96
CA ALA A 796 10.37 -30.69 20.64
C ALA A 796 10.44 -29.31 19.99
N VAL A 797 9.39 -28.47 20.14
CA VAL A 797 9.37 -27.08 19.63
C VAL A 797 10.35 -26.19 20.38
N SER A 798 10.44 -26.33 21.72
CA SER A 798 11.36 -25.50 22.53
C SER A 798 12.84 -25.83 22.27
N GLU A 799 13.17 -27.11 21.97
CA GLU A 799 14.52 -27.52 21.56
C GLU A 799 14.90 -26.96 20.17
N ASP A 800 13.95 -26.81 19.26
CA ASP A 800 14.15 -26.29 17.90
C ASP A 800 14.42 -24.77 17.95
N GLU A 801 13.69 -24.02 18.78
CA GLU A 801 13.93 -22.59 19.01
C GLU A 801 15.28 -22.30 19.68
N SER A 802 15.72 -23.15 20.57
CA SER A 802 17.04 -23.02 21.23
C SER A 802 18.22 -23.30 20.29
N ARG A 803 18.00 -23.92 19.12
CA ARG A 803 19.03 -24.15 18.09
C ARG A 803 19.07 -23.03 17.04
N CYS A 804 18.05 -22.17 17.00
CA CYS A 804 17.95 -21.03 16.08
C CYS A 804 18.37 -19.69 16.72
N THR A 805 18.59 -19.64 18.04
CA THR A 805 19.20 -18.54 18.77
C THR A 805 20.69 -18.82 18.96
#